data_3917660e6cad68cfe32d4721199b9f64
#
_entry.id   3917660e6cad68cfe32d4721199b9f64
#
_cell.length_a   1.000
_cell.length_b   1.000
_cell.length_c   1.000
_cell.angle_alpha   90.00
_cell.angle_beta   90.00
_cell.angle_gamma   90.00
#
_symmetry.space_group_name_H-M   'P 1'
#
loop_
_entity.id
_entity.type
_entity.pdbx_description
1 polymer ?
#
loop_
_entity_poly.entity_id
_entity_poly.type
_entity_poly.pdbx_seq_one_letter_code
_entity_poly.pdbx_strand_id
1 'polypeptide(L)'
;IRDRAHTAERAELGVPPLALTADQTAELVELLKASSIDDAAYAMELFENKVPAGVDDAAYIKAAFLNDIVQGNVTCTEIDAVKATEILGTMLGGFNVAPLVDALKSSDAAVAESAATQLKNTLLVYDSFNDVKKLMDEGNALAKEIVESWANAEWFYNKPEMQKEITLTVYKIPGETNTDDLSPASEAFTRADVPLHANSFLVNRMENPLDTMKELKTKGHPLVYVGDVVGTGSSRKSGINSLQWHMGRDIPGIPGKRTGGMVIGDIIAPIFFNTAEDGGCIPIQAPTANLDTGDVITVKPFDGVIEKNGEVVSEFEIQPNTLPDEMRAGGRVPLIIGKGLTAKAREALGLGTSEAFMAPAQPADDGKGYTLAQKMVGNACGIEGVKPGMYCEPVATTVGSQDTTGGMTRDEIKDLAALSFGADFVLQSFCHTSAYPKPADIKLHHTLPQFMTERKGFTLRPGDGVIHSWLNRMCLPDTVGTGADSHTRFPIGISFPAGSGLVAFAGVTGMMPLSMPESVLVRFTGEMQPGITLRDMVNAIPHQAIKDGLLTVEKAGKKNIFSGRILEIEGLEDLKAEQAFELSDASAERSAAACTVKLNKEPVIEYLESNIALIEELIAQGYEDKATLERRAQKMRDWVANPELLEADADAEYAAVIEINMSEIKEPIVACPNDPDDVKTLTEVAEAGLRTDIDEVFVGSCMTNIGLFRANAEVLRGEGQVDTKLWICPPTKMDEKTLTEEGYYS
;
A
#
# COMPACT_ATOMS: atom_id res chain seq x y z
N ILE A 1 13.59 35.58 -3.98
CA ILE A 1 14.48 35.42 -5.16
C ILE A 1 14.80 33.95 -5.39
N ARG A 2 15.25 33.19 -4.37
CA ARG A 2 15.58 31.75 -4.53
C ARG A 2 14.39 30.91 -5.00
N ASP A 3 13.20 31.15 -4.44
CA ASP A 3 12.00 30.43 -4.83
C ASP A 3 11.60 30.71 -6.28
N ARG A 4 11.66 31.97 -6.72
CA ARG A 4 11.38 32.33 -8.12
C ARG A 4 12.36 31.69 -9.12
N ALA A 5 13.64 31.53 -8.75
CA ALA A 5 14.62 30.82 -9.56
C ALA A 5 14.29 29.33 -9.63
N HIS A 6 13.95 28.71 -8.50
CA HIS A 6 13.51 27.33 -8.46
C HIS A 6 12.21 27.09 -9.26
N THR A 7 11.25 28.01 -9.16
CA THR A 7 10.02 27.97 -9.95
C THR A 7 10.31 28.00 -11.45
N ALA A 8 11.25 28.85 -11.89
CA ALA A 8 11.65 28.92 -13.30
C ALA A 8 12.35 27.63 -13.78
N GLU A 9 13.26 27.08 -12.98
CA GLU A 9 13.92 25.81 -13.28
C GLU A 9 12.92 24.66 -13.40
N ARG A 10 11.94 24.58 -12.49
CA ARG A 10 10.88 23.56 -12.53
C ARG A 10 9.95 23.74 -13.71
N ALA A 11 9.67 24.98 -14.10
CA ALA A 11 8.82 25.30 -15.25
C ALA A 11 9.45 24.79 -16.56
N GLU A 12 10.79 24.77 -16.70
CA GLU A 12 11.47 24.17 -17.84
C GLU A 12 11.18 22.67 -17.97
N LEU A 13 10.95 21.99 -16.82
CA LEU A 13 10.53 20.59 -16.77
C LEU A 13 9.01 20.40 -16.93
N GLY A 14 8.26 21.48 -17.06
CA GLY A 14 6.79 21.46 -17.16
C GLY A 14 6.07 21.09 -15.86
N VAL A 15 6.71 21.27 -14.70
CA VAL A 15 6.18 20.86 -13.39
C VAL A 15 6.19 22.04 -12.39
N PRO A 16 5.32 22.04 -11.37
CA PRO A 16 5.29 23.07 -10.34
C PRO A 16 6.55 23.03 -9.47
N PRO A 17 6.87 24.13 -8.76
CA PRO A 17 7.94 24.13 -7.76
C PRO A 17 7.66 23.11 -6.67
N LEU A 18 8.73 22.57 -6.07
CA LEU A 18 8.63 21.73 -4.87
C LEU A 18 8.05 22.54 -3.70
N ALA A 19 7.45 21.82 -2.75
CA ALA A 19 7.05 22.42 -1.48
C ALA A 19 8.25 23.04 -0.75
N LEU A 20 7.98 24.05 0.08
CA LEU A 20 8.99 24.73 0.87
C LEU A 20 9.62 23.78 1.90
N THR A 21 10.93 23.84 2.06
CA THR A 21 11.65 23.17 3.14
C THR A 21 11.43 23.86 4.48
N ALA A 22 11.83 23.21 5.57
CA ALA A 22 11.81 23.80 6.91
C ALA A 22 12.59 25.13 6.98
N ASP A 23 13.81 25.18 6.41
CA ASP A 23 14.62 26.39 6.39
C ASP A 23 13.96 27.52 5.60
N GLN A 24 13.41 27.20 4.42
CA GLN A 24 12.69 28.20 3.60
C GLN A 24 11.42 28.69 4.29
N THR A 25 10.73 27.81 5.01
CA THR A 25 9.54 28.17 5.79
C THR A 25 9.92 29.07 6.96
N ALA A 26 11.04 28.79 7.65
CA ALA A 26 11.56 29.65 8.71
C ALA A 26 11.96 31.05 8.17
N GLU A 27 12.66 31.11 7.04
CA GLU A 27 12.98 32.39 6.37
C GLU A 27 11.69 33.16 6.02
N LEU A 28 10.66 32.48 5.51
CA LEU A 28 9.37 33.08 5.16
C LEU A 28 8.64 33.62 6.40
N VAL A 29 8.66 32.88 7.50
CA VAL A 29 8.08 33.34 8.78
C VAL A 29 8.75 34.61 9.28
N GLU A 30 10.09 34.71 9.19
CA GLU A 30 10.81 35.93 9.56
C GLU A 30 10.43 37.14 8.66
N LEU A 31 10.16 36.90 7.37
CA LEU A 31 9.63 37.93 6.48
C LEU A 31 8.22 38.37 6.90
N LEU A 32 7.34 37.43 7.26
CA LEU A 32 5.97 37.74 7.67
C LEU A 32 5.89 38.48 9.02
N LYS A 33 6.91 38.36 9.88
CA LYS A 33 7.05 39.14 11.11
C LYS A 33 7.50 40.58 10.87
N ALA A 34 8.02 40.91 9.70
CA ALA A 34 8.46 42.26 9.40
C ALA A 34 7.28 43.21 9.24
N SER A 35 7.43 44.44 9.69
CA SER A 35 6.37 45.47 9.65
C SER A 35 5.97 45.97 8.24
N SER A 36 6.78 45.63 7.25
CA SER A 36 6.50 45.92 5.84
C SER A 36 7.16 44.88 4.95
N ILE A 37 6.41 44.30 4.01
CA ILE A 37 6.84 43.27 3.10
C ILE A 37 6.66 43.79 1.66
N ASP A 38 7.73 43.79 0.85
CA ASP A 38 7.70 44.30 -0.52
C ASP A 38 6.74 43.53 -1.45
N ASP A 39 6.43 42.28 -1.15
CA ASP A 39 5.56 41.37 -1.94
C ASP A 39 4.71 40.51 -1.00
N ALA A 40 3.86 41.17 -0.18
CA ALA A 40 3.07 40.48 0.84
C ALA A 40 2.12 39.42 0.26
N ALA A 41 1.50 39.73 -0.89
CA ALA A 41 0.60 38.76 -1.54
C ALA A 41 1.31 37.48 -1.97
N TYR A 42 2.54 37.59 -2.48
CA TYR A 42 3.33 36.42 -2.84
C TYR A 42 3.84 35.66 -1.61
N ALA A 43 4.25 36.36 -0.55
CA ALA A 43 4.64 35.73 0.69
C ALA A 43 3.48 34.93 1.32
N MET A 44 2.27 35.50 1.29
CA MET A 44 1.07 34.80 1.77
C MET A 44 0.70 33.61 0.89
N GLU A 45 0.79 33.71 -0.44
CA GLU A 45 0.57 32.57 -1.34
C GLU A 45 1.52 31.41 -1.03
N LEU A 46 2.79 31.72 -0.83
CA LEU A 46 3.79 30.72 -0.45
C LEU A 46 3.46 30.08 0.91
N PHE A 47 3.11 30.91 1.90
CA PHE A 47 2.82 30.46 3.25
C PHE A 47 1.55 29.59 3.33
N GLU A 48 0.49 29.99 2.64
CA GLU A 48 -0.77 29.24 2.61
C GLU A 48 -0.67 27.95 1.79
N ASN A 49 -0.06 27.99 0.59
CA ASN A 49 -0.22 26.96 -0.42
C ASN A 49 1.05 26.16 -0.76
N LYS A 50 2.24 26.56 -0.29
CA LYS A 50 3.51 25.88 -0.64
C LYS A 50 4.23 25.24 0.54
N VAL A 51 3.76 25.46 1.77
CA VAL A 51 4.26 24.74 2.94
C VAL A 51 3.55 23.38 3.00
N PRO A 52 4.28 22.25 3.16
CA PRO A 52 3.67 20.94 3.34
C PRO A 52 2.66 20.92 4.51
N ALA A 53 1.63 20.07 4.39
CA ALA A 53 0.69 19.80 5.47
C ALA A 53 1.10 18.56 6.29
N GLY A 54 0.35 18.25 7.34
CA GLY A 54 0.58 17.08 8.21
C GLY A 54 1.77 17.23 9.15
N VAL A 55 2.52 16.14 9.36
CA VAL A 55 3.68 16.11 10.29
C VAL A 55 5.01 16.22 9.54
N ASP A 56 5.18 17.32 8.84
CA ASP A 56 6.42 17.73 8.20
C ASP A 56 7.14 18.80 9.03
N ASP A 57 8.48 18.88 8.98
CA ASP A 57 9.25 19.87 9.72
C ASP A 57 8.88 21.31 9.34
N ALA A 58 8.57 21.55 8.05
CA ALA A 58 8.08 22.84 7.58
C ALA A 58 6.68 23.15 8.13
N ALA A 59 5.80 22.14 8.20
CA ALA A 59 4.48 22.27 8.82
C ALA A 59 4.57 22.58 10.32
N TYR A 60 5.55 22.02 11.02
CA TYR A 60 5.79 22.35 12.43
C TYR A 60 6.08 23.85 12.61
N ILE A 61 6.98 24.41 11.78
CA ILE A 61 7.34 25.83 11.80
C ILE A 61 6.12 26.70 11.50
N LYS A 62 5.34 26.33 10.49
CA LYS A 62 4.09 27.03 10.13
C LYS A 62 3.10 27.02 11.30
N ALA A 63 2.85 25.85 11.88
CA ALA A 63 1.91 25.72 13.00
C ALA A 63 2.36 26.50 14.24
N ALA A 64 3.67 26.45 14.58
CA ALA A 64 4.22 27.19 15.71
C ALA A 64 4.04 28.72 15.55
N PHE A 65 4.35 29.25 14.35
CA PHE A 65 4.16 30.68 14.06
C PHE A 65 2.69 31.10 14.15
N LEU A 66 1.77 30.31 13.59
CA LEU A 66 0.34 30.58 13.68
C LEU A 66 -0.16 30.50 15.12
N ASN A 67 0.33 29.55 15.90
CA ASN A 67 -0.01 29.47 17.32
C ASN A 67 0.47 30.70 18.09
N ASP A 68 1.67 31.20 17.81
CA ASP A 68 2.20 32.41 18.45
C ASP A 68 1.31 33.65 18.13
N ILE A 69 0.75 33.74 16.93
CA ILE A 69 -0.21 34.79 16.57
C ILE A 69 -1.51 34.60 17.37
N VAL A 70 -2.06 33.38 17.42
CA VAL A 70 -3.28 33.07 18.18
C VAL A 70 -3.14 33.39 19.66
N GLN A 71 -1.96 33.12 20.24
CA GLN A 71 -1.66 33.40 21.65
C GLN A 71 -1.29 34.88 21.92
N GLY A 72 -1.15 35.69 20.86
CA GLY A 72 -0.75 37.10 20.98
C GLY A 72 0.74 37.31 21.30
N ASN A 73 1.58 36.27 21.15
CA ASN A 73 3.02 36.35 21.35
C ASN A 73 3.74 37.06 20.21
N VAL A 74 3.16 37.00 19.00
CA VAL A 74 3.68 37.61 17.78
C VAL A 74 2.55 38.36 17.06
N THR A 75 2.89 39.52 16.51
CA THR A 75 1.99 40.28 15.61
C THR A 75 2.44 40.14 14.17
N CYS A 76 1.49 39.93 13.26
CA CYS A 76 1.71 39.88 11.84
C CYS A 76 0.68 40.81 11.15
N THR A 77 1.12 41.63 10.22
CA THR A 77 0.21 42.58 9.52
C THR A 77 -0.78 41.84 8.60
N GLU A 78 -0.32 40.73 8.01
CA GLU A 78 -1.07 39.95 7.01
C GLU A 78 -1.97 38.87 7.64
N ILE A 79 -1.72 38.49 8.90
CA ILE A 79 -2.41 37.39 9.57
C ILE A 79 -2.81 37.84 10.99
N ASP A 80 -4.11 38.02 11.22
CA ASP A 80 -4.66 38.16 12.57
C ASP A 80 -4.93 36.80 13.23
N ALA A 81 -5.39 36.80 14.48
CA ALA A 81 -5.60 35.58 15.23
C ALA A 81 -6.72 34.70 14.65
N VAL A 82 -7.78 35.28 14.06
CA VAL A 82 -8.84 34.52 13.39
C VAL A 82 -8.31 33.89 12.12
N LYS A 83 -7.63 34.65 11.26
CA LYS A 83 -6.99 34.15 10.04
C LYS A 83 -5.95 33.05 10.36
N ALA A 84 -5.23 33.18 11.46
CA ALA A 84 -4.27 32.16 11.92
C ALA A 84 -4.99 30.84 12.24
N THR A 85 -6.15 30.85 12.89
CA THR A 85 -6.93 29.62 13.12
C THR A 85 -7.48 29.02 11.82
N GLU A 86 -7.89 29.85 10.86
CA GLU A 86 -8.34 29.37 9.53
C GLU A 86 -7.21 28.66 8.78
N ILE A 87 -6.00 29.24 8.77
CA ILE A 87 -4.84 28.61 8.12
C ILE A 87 -4.45 27.31 8.84
N LEU A 88 -4.47 27.27 10.19
CA LEU A 88 -4.28 26.03 10.95
C LEU A 88 -5.28 24.96 10.51
N GLY A 89 -6.53 25.31 10.24
CA GLY A 89 -7.56 24.37 9.78
C GLY A 89 -7.27 23.72 8.43
N THR A 90 -6.37 24.29 7.61
CA THR A 90 -5.98 23.71 6.31
C THR A 90 -4.88 22.64 6.40
N MET A 91 -4.31 22.39 7.59
CA MET A 91 -3.08 21.60 7.75
C MET A 91 -3.30 20.09 7.97
N LEU A 92 -4.45 19.54 7.68
CA LEU A 92 -4.87 18.14 7.79
C LEU A 92 -4.99 17.60 9.22
N GLY A 93 -3.98 17.75 10.06
CA GLY A 93 -3.87 17.18 11.41
C GLY A 93 -2.43 17.27 11.93
N GLY A 94 -2.18 16.68 13.09
CA GLY A 94 -0.85 16.70 13.72
C GLY A 94 -0.56 18.02 14.42
N PHE A 95 0.42 18.78 13.96
CA PHE A 95 0.91 19.98 14.62
C PHE A 95 -0.10 21.13 14.77
N ASN A 96 -1.14 21.16 13.97
CA ASN A 96 -2.18 22.19 14.04
C ASN A 96 -3.29 21.89 15.05
N VAL A 97 -3.44 20.65 15.52
CA VAL A 97 -4.58 20.25 16.36
C VAL A 97 -4.47 20.85 17.76
N ALA A 98 -3.32 20.69 18.43
CA ALA A 98 -3.14 21.25 19.77
C ALA A 98 -3.32 22.76 19.84
N PRO A 99 -2.76 23.59 18.91
CA PRO A 99 -3.06 25.02 18.84
C PRO A 99 -4.55 25.34 18.70
N LEU A 100 -5.29 24.60 17.88
CA LEU A 100 -6.74 24.79 17.71
C LEU A 100 -7.51 24.41 18.99
N VAL A 101 -7.13 23.35 19.68
CA VAL A 101 -7.73 22.96 20.97
C VAL A 101 -7.47 24.01 22.04
N ASP A 102 -6.27 24.56 22.10
CA ASP A 102 -5.94 25.64 23.05
C ASP A 102 -6.69 26.93 22.72
N ALA A 103 -6.90 27.23 21.46
CA ALA A 103 -7.67 28.39 21.01
C ALA A 103 -9.15 28.36 21.45
N LEU A 104 -9.71 27.19 21.77
CA LEU A 104 -11.07 27.08 22.36
C LEU A 104 -11.21 27.77 23.73
N LYS A 105 -10.09 28.05 24.39
CA LYS A 105 -10.02 28.72 25.69
C LYS A 105 -9.77 30.24 25.54
N SER A 106 -9.66 30.74 24.30
CA SER A 106 -9.40 32.16 24.06
C SER A 106 -10.49 33.06 24.67
N SER A 107 -10.05 34.18 25.23
CA SER A 107 -10.97 35.23 25.68
C SER A 107 -11.60 36.00 24.51
N ASP A 108 -11.02 35.89 23.32
CA ASP A 108 -11.61 36.42 22.08
C ASP A 108 -12.57 35.35 21.50
N ALA A 109 -13.86 35.64 21.57
CA ALA A 109 -14.91 34.74 21.09
C ALA A 109 -14.75 34.43 19.59
N ALA A 110 -14.33 35.37 18.74
CA ALA A 110 -14.15 35.13 17.33
C ALA A 110 -13.03 34.13 17.04
N VAL A 111 -11.94 34.17 17.80
CA VAL A 111 -10.84 33.20 17.72
C VAL A 111 -11.31 31.82 18.17
N ALA A 112 -12.01 31.72 19.29
CA ALA A 112 -12.51 30.45 19.81
C ALA A 112 -13.54 29.78 18.87
N GLU A 113 -14.47 30.56 18.33
CA GLU A 113 -15.48 30.09 17.36
C GLU A 113 -14.84 29.64 16.03
N SER A 114 -13.85 30.39 15.54
CA SER A 114 -13.07 29.99 14.35
C SER A 114 -12.33 28.67 14.59
N ALA A 115 -11.63 28.53 15.72
CA ALA A 115 -10.95 27.29 16.07
C ALA A 115 -11.92 26.10 16.17
N ALA A 116 -13.11 26.29 16.74
CA ALA A 116 -14.14 25.25 16.81
C ALA A 116 -14.61 24.84 15.41
N THR A 117 -14.79 25.80 14.51
CA THR A 117 -15.17 25.55 13.12
C THR A 117 -14.10 24.69 12.40
N GLN A 118 -12.83 24.98 12.60
CA GLN A 118 -11.74 24.19 12.00
C GLN A 118 -11.69 22.78 12.57
N LEU A 119 -11.81 22.61 13.89
CA LEU A 119 -11.80 21.29 14.54
C LEU A 119 -12.96 20.40 14.10
N LYS A 120 -14.16 20.94 13.90
CA LYS A 120 -15.33 20.20 13.38
C LYS A 120 -15.02 19.48 12.05
N ASN A 121 -14.13 20.05 11.23
CA ASN A 121 -13.73 19.52 9.92
C ASN A 121 -12.38 18.77 9.92
N THR A 122 -11.66 18.73 11.04
CA THR A 122 -10.37 18.04 11.16
C THR A 122 -10.62 16.58 11.57
N LEU A 123 -10.20 15.63 10.73
CA LEU A 123 -10.38 14.18 10.97
C LEU A 123 -9.22 13.54 11.74
N LEU A 124 -7.98 14.00 11.49
CA LEU A 124 -6.76 13.40 12.02
C LEU A 124 -6.42 14.00 13.39
N VAL A 125 -7.33 13.85 14.34
CA VAL A 125 -7.19 14.39 15.70
C VAL A 125 -6.58 13.38 16.68
N TYR A 126 -6.67 12.07 16.38
CA TYR A 126 -6.12 10.97 17.19
C TYR A 126 -6.33 11.16 18.69
N ASP A 127 -5.25 11.15 19.49
CA ASP A 127 -5.32 11.29 20.95
C ASP A 127 -5.82 12.65 21.42
N SER A 128 -5.71 13.71 20.59
CA SER A 128 -6.27 15.02 20.89
C SER A 128 -7.81 15.03 20.95
N PHE A 129 -8.47 13.98 20.49
CA PHE A 129 -9.89 13.74 20.78
C PHE A 129 -10.15 13.78 22.30
N ASN A 130 -9.25 13.20 23.11
CA ASN A 130 -9.39 13.17 24.55
C ASN A 130 -9.23 14.57 25.18
N ASP A 131 -8.43 15.45 24.56
CA ASP A 131 -8.27 16.84 25.03
C ASP A 131 -9.56 17.64 24.79
N VAL A 132 -10.19 17.48 23.62
CA VAL A 132 -11.50 18.10 23.32
C VAL A 132 -12.58 17.53 24.24
N LYS A 133 -12.61 16.21 24.44
CA LYS A 133 -13.55 15.56 25.37
C LYS A 133 -13.38 16.08 26.79
N LYS A 134 -12.15 16.24 27.26
CA LYS A 134 -11.87 16.79 28.59
C LYS A 134 -12.42 18.21 28.72
N LEU A 135 -12.22 19.08 27.75
CA LEU A 135 -12.77 20.43 27.74
C LEU A 135 -14.31 20.40 27.78
N MET A 136 -14.94 19.48 27.05
CA MET A 136 -16.39 19.28 27.11
C MET A 136 -16.85 18.87 28.51
N ASP A 137 -16.15 17.91 29.14
CA ASP A 137 -16.47 17.43 30.50
C ASP A 137 -16.26 18.56 31.55
N GLU A 138 -15.35 19.50 31.30
CA GLU A 138 -15.10 20.70 32.12
C GLU A 138 -16.12 21.83 31.84
N GLY A 139 -17.04 21.64 30.92
CA GLY A 139 -18.16 22.55 30.62
C GLY A 139 -17.89 23.57 29.50
N ASN A 140 -16.84 23.38 28.68
CA ASN A 140 -16.63 24.23 27.50
C ASN A 140 -17.70 23.94 26.44
N ALA A 141 -18.50 24.94 26.10
CA ALA A 141 -19.62 24.82 25.16
C ALA A 141 -19.16 24.51 23.73
N LEU A 142 -18.08 25.13 23.26
CA LEU A 142 -17.54 24.90 21.91
C LEU A 142 -16.96 23.48 21.77
N ALA A 143 -16.29 22.98 22.80
CA ALA A 143 -15.81 21.59 22.80
C ALA A 143 -16.96 20.60 22.73
N LYS A 144 -18.09 20.86 23.41
CA LYS A 144 -19.30 20.07 23.31
C LYS A 144 -19.86 20.09 21.88
N GLU A 145 -19.98 21.25 21.27
CA GLU A 145 -20.42 21.40 19.88
C GLU A 145 -19.53 20.64 18.90
N ILE A 146 -18.21 20.61 19.11
CA ILE A 146 -17.28 19.86 18.27
C ILE A 146 -17.57 18.38 18.38
N VAL A 147 -17.68 17.83 19.60
CA VAL A 147 -17.97 16.40 19.80
C VAL A 147 -19.34 16.03 19.21
N GLU A 148 -20.35 16.87 19.39
CA GLU A 148 -21.68 16.69 18.77
C GLU A 148 -21.60 16.71 17.23
N SER A 149 -20.83 17.62 16.65
CA SER A 149 -20.62 17.72 15.21
C SER A 149 -19.94 16.44 14.66
N TRP A 150 -18.90 15.94 15.32
CA TRP A 150 -18.27 14.68 14.96
C TRP A 150 -19.24 13.49 15.10
N ALA A 151 -20.02 13.44 16.18
CA ALA A 151 -21.01 12.39 16.42
C ALA A 151 -22.12 12.36 15.35
N ASN A 152 -22.48 13.53 14.81
CA ASN A 152 -23.47 13.70 13.74
C ASN A 152 -22.88 13.56 12.34
N ALA A 153 -21.59 13.26 12.22
CA ALA A 153 -20.88 13.12 10.95
C ALA A 153 -20.99 14.37 10.05
N GLU A 154 -21.01 15.58 10.62
CA GLU A 154 -21.12 16.83 9.85
C GLU A 154 -19.92 16.99 8.90
N TRP A 155 -18.71 16.55 9.28
CA TRP A 155 -17.53 16.50 8.45
C TRP A 155 -17.76 15.77 7.12
N PHE A 156 -18.67 14.79 7.11
CA PHE A 156 -19.06 14.02 5.93
C PHE A 156 -20.18 14.69 5.16
N TYR A 157 -21.25 15.13 5.84
CA TYR A 157 -22.39 15.76 5.21
C TYR A 157 -22.07 17.13 4.60
N ASN A 158 -21.09 17.83 5.13
CA ASN A 158 -20.63 19.12 4.59
C ASN A 158 -19.84 19.00 3.28
N LYS A 159 -19.43 17.77 2.90
CA LYS A 159 -18.78 17.49 1.63
C LYS A 159 -19.81 17.21 0.53
N PRO A 160 -19.52 17.61 -0.73
CA PRO A 160 -20.43 17.32 -1.83
C PRO A 160 -20.61 15.83 -2.03
N GLU A 161 -21.81 15.41 -2.35
CA GLU A 161 -22.10 14.04 -2.78
C GLU A 161 -21.41 13.73 -4.10
N MET A 162 -21.23 12.45 -4.37
CA MET A 162 -20.78 11.99 -5.67
C MET A 162 -21.75 12.48 -6.75
N GLN A 163 -21.22 13.03 -7.84
CA GLN A 163 -22.04 13.56 -8.92
C GLN A 163 -22.87 12.46 -9.59
N LYS A 164 -24.12 12.79 -9.89
CA LYS A 164 -25.03 11.86 -10.59
C LYS A 164 -24.68 11.70 -12.06
N GLU A 165 -24.10 12.73 -12.66
CA GLU A 165 -23.64 12.74 -14.04
C GLU A 165 -22.25 13.37 -14.10
N ILE A 166 -21.31 12.67 -14.73
CA ILE A 166 -19.92 13.11 -14.87
C ILE A 166 -19.55 13.09 -16.34
N THR A 167 -19.38 14.26 -16.94
CA THR A 167 -18.99 14.37 -18.35
C THR A 167 -17.47 14.40 -18.48
N LEU A 168 -16.92 13.54 -19.30
CA LEU A 168 -15.48 13.25 -19.41
C LEU A 168 -15.06 13.07 -20.88
N THR A 169 -13.79 13.38 -21.16
CA THR A 169 -13.16 13.05 -22.43
C THR A 169 -12.32 11.78 -22.29
N VAL A 170 -12.55 10.81 -23.11
CA VAL A 170 -11.88 9.49 -23.08
C VAL A 170 -10.43 9.59 -23.56
N TYR A 171 -9.53 9.02 -22.78
CA TYR A 171 -8.18 8.66 -23.19
C TYR A 171 -8.00 7.15 -23.05
N LYS A 172 -8.14 6.42 -24.16
CA LYS A 172 -8.12 4.96 -24.16
C LYS A 172 -6.75 4.41 -24.55
N ILE A 173 -6.27 3.46 -23.77
CA ILE A 173 -5.05 2.69 -24.02
C ILE A 173 -5.47 1.25 -24.30
N PRO A 174 -5.36 0.77 -25.56
CA PRO A 174 -5.76 -0.59 -25.92
C PRO A 174 -4.88 -1.67 -25.28
N GLY A 175 -5.47 -2.82 -25.01
CA GLY A 175 -4.81 -4.00 -24.49
C GLY A 175 -4.56 -3.93 -22.98
N GLU A 176 -3.60 -4.69 -22.51
CA GLU A 176 -3.19 -4.68 -21.10
C GLU A 176 -2.28 -3.49 -20.81
N THR A 177 -2.60 -2.72 -19.77
CA THR A 177 -1.75 -1.67 -19.23
C THR A 177 -1.19 -2.11 -17.87
N ASN A 178 0.09 -2.35 -17.86
CA ASN A 178 0.86 -2.65 -16.67
C ASN A 178 1.14 -1.36 -15.88
N THR A 179 1.30 -1.47 -14.57
CA THR A 179 1.67 -0.32 -13.74
C THR A 179 3.04 0.29 -14.09
N ASP A 180 3.94 -0.46 -14.73
CA ASP A 180 5.18 0.09 -15.26
C ASP A 180 4.97 0.99 -16.51
N ASP A 181 3.86 0.81 -17.24
CA ASP A 181 3.46 1.78 -18.28
C ASP A 181 3.02 3.11 -17.66
N LEU A 182 2.39 3.07 -16.48
CA LEU A 182 1.88 4.25 -15.75
C LEU A 182 2.94 4.90 -14.85
N SER A 183 3.93 4.12 -14.39
CA SER A 183 4.97 4.48 -13.44
C SER A 183 6.21 3.60 -13.66
N PRO A 184 7.05 3.91 -14.66
CA PRO A 184 8.20 3.10 -15.02
C PRO A 184 9.16 2.86 -13.85
N ALA A 185 9.63 1.62 -13.69
CA ALA A 185 10.59 1.25 -12.65
C ALA A 185 11.93 2.01 -12.79
N SER A 186 12.35 2.33 -14.03
CA SER A 186 13.52 3.16 -14.31
C SER A 186 13.45 4.56 -13.69
N GLU A 187 12.23 5.06 -13.46
CA GLU A 187 11.96 6.38 -12.88
C GLU A 187 11.52 6.31 -11.42
N ALA A 188 11.73 5.18 -10.75
CA ALA A 188 11.29 4.97 -9.36
C ALA A 188 11.82 6.03 -8.37
N PHE A 189 13.02 6.58 -8.64
CA PHE A 189 13.65 7.62 -7.82
C PHE A 189 12.91 8.97 -7.84
N THR A 190 11.99 9.19 -8.80
CA THR A 190 11.18 10.42 -8.88
C THR A 190 9.80 10.27 -8.23
N ARG A 191 9.40 9.08 -7.78
CA ARG A 191 8.04 8.78 -7.30
C ARG A 191 7.54 9.68 -6.17
N ALA A 192 8.44 10.15 -5.30
CA ALA A 192 8.08 11.07 -4.22
C ALA A 192 7.76 12.48 -4.74
N ASP A 193 8.28 12.86 -5.90
CA ASP A 193 7.95 14.09 -6.62
C ASP A 193 6.86 13.76 -7.68
N VAL A 194 5.62 13.67 -7.23
CA VAL A 194 4.48 13.23 -8.06
C VAL A 194 4.39 13.99 -9.39
N PRO A 195 4.49 15.34 -9.44
CA PRO A 195 4.46 16.09 -10.71
C PRO A 195 5.56 15.68 -11.68
N LEU A 196 6.78 15.50 -11.17
CA LEU A 196 7.92 15.10 -12.00
C LEU A 196 7.78 13.67 -12.50
N HIS A 197 7.38 12.76 -11.59
CA HIS A 197 7.18 11.35 -11.93
C HIS A 197 6.08 11.18 -12.99
N ALA A 198 5.01 11.96 -12.92
CA ALA A 198 3.90 11.93 -13.86
C ALA A 198 4.31 12.30 -15.31
N ASN A 199 5.45 12.95 -15.51
CA ASN A 199 5.99 13.16 -16.85
C ASN A 199 6.43 11.85 -17.55
N SER A 200 6.63 10.76 -16.79
CA SER A 200 6.95 9.44 -17.34
C SER A 200 5.72 8.59 -17.68
N PHE A 201 4.51 9.11 -17.44
CA PHE A 201 3.25 8.41 -17.66
C PHE A 201 3.06 8.01 -19.14
N LEU A 202 2.97 6.71 -19.41
CA LEU A 202 2.78 6.10 -20.73
C LEU A 202 3.88 6.35 -21.78
N VAL A 203 5.02 6.94 -21.41
CA VAL A 203 6.09 7.29 -22.38
C VAL A 203 6.71 6.06 -23.05
N ASN A 204 6.70 4.91 -22.38
CA ASN A 204 7.20 3.65 -22.96
C ASN A 204 6.11 2.86 -23.71
N ARG A 205 4.86 3.34 -23.68
CA ARG A 205 3.70 2.66 -24.24
C ARG A 205 3.12 3.34 -25.48
N MET A 206 3.16 4.67 -25.51
CA MET A 206 2.51 5.51 -26.51
C MET A 206 3.48 6.56 -27.06
N GLU A 207 3.31 6.96 -28.30
CA GLU A 207 3.98 8.16 -28.83
C GLU A 207 3.31 9.43 -28.29
N ASN A 208 4.12 10.37 -27.77
CA ASN A 208 3.67 11.68 -27.30
C ASN A 208 2.43 11.66 -26.37
N PRO A 209 2.38 10.80 -25.32
CA PRO A 209 1.18 10.63 -24.51
C PRO A 209 0.74 11.91 -23.81
N LEU A 210 1.68 12.75 -23.36
CA LEU A 210 1.39 13.99 -22.67
C LEU A 210 0.81 15.06 -23.60
N ASP A 211 1.29 15.15 -24.83
CA ASP A 211 0.74 16.09 -25.81
C ASP A 211 -0.65 15.67 -26.27
N THR A 212 -0.88 14.38 -26.44
CA THR A 212 -2.25 13.84 -26.69
C THR A 212 -3.22 14.24 -25.57
N MET A 213 -2.80 14.11 -24.30
CA MET A 213 -3.64 14.54 -23.17
C MET A 213 -3.89 16.05 -23.17
N LYS A 214 -2.89 16.88 -23.52
CA LYS A 214 -3.08 18.34 -23.65
C LYS A 214 -4.11 18.67 -24.73
N GLU A 215 -4.03 18.01 -25.88
CA GLU A 215 -4.99 18.18 -26.98
C GLU A 215 -6.41 17.80 -26.53
N LEU A 216 -6.57 16.62 -25.91
CA LEU A 216 -7.85 16.15 -25.43
C LEU A 216 -8.50 17.09 -24.40
N LYS A 217 -7.71 17.71 -23.53
CA LYS A 217 -8.19 18.72 -22.55
C LYS A 217 -8.78 19.96 -23.22
N THR A 218 -8.43 20.26 -24.46
CA THR A 218 -9.03 21.39 -25.21
C THR A 218 -10.54 21.22 -25.46
N LYS A 219 -11.08 20.01 -25.32
CA LYS A 219 -12.52 19.74 -25.41
C LYS A 219 -13.31 20.29 -24.22
N GLY A 220 -12.65 20.77 -23.16
CA GLY A 220 -13.28 21.45 -22.03
C GLY A 220 -13.85 20.52 -20.95
N HIS A 221 -13.57 19.22 -21.03
CA HIS A 221 -13.97 18.25 -20.01
C HIS A 221 -12.74 17.58 -19.38
N PRO A 222 -12.82 17.14 -18.10
CA PRO A 222 -11.77 16.33 -17.49
C PRO A 222 -11.54 15.05 -18.30
N LEU A 223 -10.31 14.53 -18.24
CA LEU A 223 -9.99 13.26 -18.88
C LEU A 223 -10.41 12.08 -18.00
N VAL A 224 -10.74 10.97 -18.65
CA VAL A 224 -10.88 9.66 -18.03
C VAL A 224 -9.93 8.68 -18.69
N TYR A 225 -9.21 7.89 -17.86
CA TYR A 225 -8.38 6.79 -18.33
C TYR A 225 -9.28 5.60 -18.67
N VAL A 226 -9.15 5.05 -19.87
CA VAL A 226 -9.90 3.87 -20.32
C VAL A 226 -8.93 2.81 -20.83
N GLY A 227 -9.12 1.56 -20.43
CA GLY A 227 -8.30 0.44 -20.88
C GLY A 227 -9.03 -0.89 -20.85
N ASP A 228 -8.52 -1.89 -21.58
CA ASP A 228 -9.13 -3.21 -21.59
C ASP A 228 -8.78 -3.96 -20.29
N VAL A 229 -7.48 -4.11 -19.97
CA VAL A 229 -7.00 -4.62 -18.69
C VAL A 229 -6.08 -3.59 -18.08
N VAL A 230 -6.38 -3.11 -16.87
CA VAL A 230 -5.70 -1.97 -16.27
C VAL A 230 -5.08 -2.31 -14.93
N GLY A 231 -3.81 -1.91 -14.72
CA GLY A 231 -3.18 -1.87 -13.41
C GLY A 231 -2.57 -3.18 -12.93
N THR A 232 -2.23 -4.08 -13.84
CA THR A 232 -1.38 -5.24 -13.51
C THR A 232 0.03 -4.78 -13.11
N GLY A 233 0.76 -5.59 -12.33
CA GLY A 233 2.10 -5.24 -11.85
C GLY A 233 2.12 -4.62 -10.45
N SER A 234 3.28 -4.10 -10.01
CA SER A 234 3.56 -3.75 -8.62
C SER A 234 3.56 -2.25 -8.29
N SER A 235 3.77 -1.36 -9.27
CA SER A 235 3.92 0.10 -9.07
C SER A 235 2.56 0.85 -8.94
N ARG A 236 1.64 0.32 -8.15
CA ARG A 236 0.22 0.71 -8.12
C ARG A 236 -0.03 2.13 -7.62
N LYS A 237 0.51 2.50 -6.46
CA LYS A 237 0.27 3.84 -5.88
C LYS A 237 0.87 4.94 -6.73
N SER A 238 2.09 4.77 -7.23
CA SER A 238 2.70 5.75 -8.13
C SER A 238 1.98 5.86 -9.47
N GLY A 239 1.45 4.74 -9.99
CA GLY A 239 0.56 4.75 -11.17
C GLY A 239 -0.72 5.55 -10.95
N ILE A 240 -1.39 5.36 -9.80
CA ILE A 240 -2.58 6.16 -9.43
C ILE A 240 -2.22 7.63 -9.20
N ASN A 241 -1.11 7.93 -8.54
CA ASN A 241 -0.65 9.32 -8.35
C ASN A 241 -0.42 10.01 -9.70
N SER A 242 0.22 9.33 -10.66
CA SER A 242 0.41 9.86 -12.02
C SER A 242 -0.91 10.08 -12.75
N LEU A 243 -1.85 9.13 -12.65
CA LEU A 243 -3.18 9.25 -13.21
C LEU A 243 -3.93 10.45 -12.60
N GLN A 244 -3.93 10.57 -11.29
CA GLN A 244 -4.56 11.69 -10.58
C GLN A 244 -3.90 13.04 -10.92
N TRP A 245 -2.57 13.04 -11.13
CA TRP A 245 -1.87 14.25 -11.56
C TRP A 245 -2.38 14.77 -12.91
N HIS A 246 -2.65 13.88 -13.85
CA HIS A 246 -3.13 14.25 -15.19
C HIS A 246 -4.64 14.46 -15.27
N MET A 247 -5.43 13.75 -14.50
CA MET A 247 -6.89 13.63 -14.64
C MET A 247 -7.68 14.10 -13.40
N GLY A 248 -7.01 14.35 -12.30
CA GLY A 248 -7.59 14.83 -11.06
C GLY A 248 -7.55 16.36 -10.93
N ARG A 249 -7.82 16.84 -9.71
CA ARG A 249 -7.82 18.25 -9.34
C ARG A 249 -6.89 18.51 -8.16
N ASP A 250 -6.39 19.75 -8.07
CA ASP A 250 -5.53 20.19 -6.97
C ASP A 250 -6.27 20.09 -5.61
N ILE A 251 -5.52 19.77 -4.55
CA ILE A 251 -6.02 19.76 -3.18
C ILE A 251 -5.60 21.09 -2.54
N PRO A 252 -6.56 21.95 -2.13
CA PRO A 252 -6.23 23.22 -1.51
C PRO A 252 -5.31 23.07 -0.30
N GLY A 253 -4.24 23.85 -0.23
CA GLY A 253 -3.27 23.83 0.87
C GLY A 253 -2.30 22.65 0.87
N ILE A 254 -2.36 21.74 -0.11
CA ILE A 254 -1.48 20.58 -0.23
C ILE A 254 -0.71 20.63 -1.55
N PRO A 255 0.56 21.03 -1.53
CA PRO A 255 1.37 21.15 -2.74
C PRO A 255 1.75 19.79 -3.33
N GLY A 256 1.84 19.73 -4.66
CA GLY A 256 2.40 18.58 -5.38
C GLY A 256 1.53 17.31 -5.43
N LYS A 257 0.28 17.38 -4.96
CA LYS A 257 -0.67 16.25 -4.99
C LYS A 257 -2.02 16.67 -5.57
N ARG A 258 -2.70 15.71 -6.19
CA ARG A 258 -4.06 15.84 -6.71
C ARG A 258 -4.95 14.70 -6.23
N THR A 259 -6.25 14.93 -6.22
CA THR A 259 -7.28 13.96 -5.88
C THR A 259 -8.31 13.85 -6.99
N GLY A 260 -9.16 12.83 -6.93
CA GLY A 260 -10.17 12.59 -7.95
C GLY A 260 -9.60 11.87 -9.17
N GLY A 261 -10.18 12.12 -10.32
CA GLY A 261 -9.94 11.35 -11.54
C GLY A 261 -10.80 10.08 -11.58
N MET A 262 -10.80 9.43 -12.75
CA MET A 262 -11.56 8.20 -12.98
C MET A 262 -10.77 7.26 -13.88
N VAL A 263 -10.87 5.97 -13.58
CA VAL A 263 -10.37 4.88 -14.42
C VAL A 263 -11.52 3.94 -14.77
N ILE A 264 -11.66 3.62 -16.05
CA ILE A 264 -12.64 2.66 -16.56
C ILE A 264 -11.86 1.52 -17.22
N GLY A 265 -12.16 0.28 -16.87
CA GLY A 265 -11.54 -0.91 -17.47
C GLY A 265 -12.55 -2.04 -17.65
N ASP A 266 -12.39 -2.88 -18.70
CA ASP A 266 -13.11 -4.15 -18.75
C ASP A 266 -12.72 -4.98 -17.51
N ILE A 267 -11.42 -4.97 -17.19
CA ILE A 267 -10.83 -5.56 -15.98
C ILE A 267 -9.89 -4.54 -15.37
N ILE A 268 -10.05 -4.29 -14.08
CA ILE A 268 -9.07 -3.53 -13.27
C ILE A 268 -8.46 -4.49 -12.27
N ALA A 269 -7.12 -4.58 -12.26
CA ALA A 269 -6.43 -5.46 -11.31
C ALA A 269 -6.83 -5.11 -9.87
N PRO A 270 -7.18 -6.08 -9.01
CA PRO A 270 -7.82 -5.83 -7.71
C PRO A 270 -7.06 -4.87 -6.81
N ILE A 271 -5.72 -5.01 -6.73
CA ILE A 271 -4.91 -4.13 -5.88
C ILE A 271 -4.83 -2.70 -6.46
N PHE A 272 -4.84 -2.55 -7.78
CA PHE A 272 -4.89 -1.24 -8.42
C PHE A 272 -6.24 -0.57 -8.20
N PHE A 273 -7.33 -1.34 -8.29
CA PHE A 273 -8.69 -0.91 -7.98
C PHE A 273 -8.77 -0.35 -6.56
N ASN A 274 -8.34 -1.14 -5.57
CA ASN A 274 -8.33 -0.73 -4.15
C ASN A 274 -7.45 0.51 -3.91
N THR A 275 -6.31 0.61 -4.60
CA THR A 275 -5.43 1.78 -4.49
C THR A 275 -6.10 3.05 -5.03
N ALA A 276 -6.92 2.92 -6.08
CA ALA A 276 -7.72 4.03 -6.60
C ALA A 276 -8.77 4.49 -5.58
N GLU A 277 -9.53 3.56 -5.00
CA GLU A 277 -10.51 3.83 -3.92
C GLU A 277 -9.86 4.55 -2.74
N ASP A 278 -8.72 4.05 -2.27
CA ASP A 278 -8.00 4.59 -1.11
C ASP A 278 -7.68 6.09 -1.28
N GLY A 279 -7.28 6.47 -2.49
CA GLY A 279 -6.85 7.83 -2.85
C GLY A 279 -7.94 8.72 -3.45
N GLY A 280 -9.18 8.26 -3.51
CA GLY A 280 -10.31 9.05 -4.04
C GLY A 280 -10.34 9.16 -5.58
N CYS A 281 -9.68 8.26 -6.31
CA CYS A 281 -9.86 8.05 -7.74
C CYS A 281 -11.00 7.05 -7.95
N ILE A 282 -11.93 7.33 -8.86
CA ILE A 282 -13.10 6.49 -9.09
C ILE A 282 -12.75 5.32 -10.02
N PRO A 283 -12.72 4.06 -9.56
CA PRO A 283 -12.54 2.90 -10.42
C PRO A 283 -13.91 2.35 -10.88
N ILE A 284 -14.06 2.11 -12.17
CA ILE A 284 -15.27 1.51 -12.75
C ILE A 284 -14.88 0.34 -13.66
N GLN A 285 -15.40 -0.84 -13.37
CA GLN A 285 -15.31 -1.97 -14.30
C GLN A 285 -16.55 -1.99 -15.20
N ALA A 286 -16.31 -1.78 -16.49
CA ALA A 286 -17.35 -1.71 -17.50
C ALA A 286 -16.80 -2.09 -18.87
N PRO A 287 -17.60 -2.68 -19.79
CA PRO A 287 -17.17 -2.93 -21.15
C PRO A 287 -16.68 -1.67 -21.85
N THR A 288 -15.47 -1.71 -22.42
CA THR A 288 -14.80 -0.55 -23.03
C THR A 288 -14.77 -0.58 -24.56
N ALA A 289 -15.31 -1.64 -25.19
CA ALA A 289 -15.23 -1.86 -26.65
C ALA A 289 -15.79 -0.69 -27.49
N ASN A 290 -16.81 0.00 -26.98
CA ASN A 290 -17.48 1.11 -27.70
C ASN A 290 -16.93 2.50 -27.31
N LEU A 291 -15.82 2.56 -26.59
CA LEU A 291 -15.17 3.79 -26.15
C LEU A 291 -13.85 3.97 -26.91
N ASP A 292 -13.66 5.14 -27.49
CA ASP A 292 -12.46 5.50 -28.25
C ASP A 292 -11.83 6.80 -27.72
N THR A 293 -10.52 6.95 -27.89
CA THR A 293 -9.81 8.20 -27.53
C THR A 293 -10.46 9.40 -28.22
N GLY A 294 -10.78 10.41 -27.42
CA GLY A 294 -11.41 11.64 -27.90
C GLY A 294 -12.94 11.63 -27.83
N ASP A 295 -13.57 10.52 -27.49
CA ASP A 295 -15.01 10.50 -27.21
C ASP A 295 -15.32 11.39 -26.00
N VAL A 296 -16.47 12.08 -26.07
CA VAL A 296 -17.05 12.73 -24.90
C VAL A 296 -18.17 11.85 -24.39
N ILE A 297 -18.05 11.42 -23.15
CA ILE A 297 -19.00 10.50 -22.50
C ILE A 297 -19.59 11.10 -21.25
N THR A 298 -20.76 10.65 -20.85
CA THR A 298 -21.37 10.95 -19.57
C THR A 298 -21.53 9.65 -18.78
N VAL A 299 -20.81 9.59 -17.65
CA VAL A 299 -20.92 8.49 -16.70
C VAL A 299 -22.01 8.83 -15.71
N LYS A 300 -22.98 7.94 -15.52
CA LYS A 300 -24.08 8.03 -14.55
C LYS A 300 -23.91 6.94 -13.50
N PRO A 301 -23.13 7.20 -12.43
CA PRO A 301 -22.74 6.16 -11.49
C PRO A 301 -23.91 5.43 -10.83
N PHE A 302 -24.95 6.18 -10.45
CA PHE A 302 -26.12 5.61 -9.75
C PHE A 302 -27.08 4.86 -10.68
N ASP A 303 -27.07 5.17 -11.97
CA ASP A 303 -27.85 4.46 -12.98
C ASP A 303 -27.07 3.28 -13.56
N GLY A 304 -25.75 3.20 -13.30
CA GLY A 304 -24.87 2.15 -13.78
C GLY A 304 -24.66 2.16 -15.29
N VAL A 305 -24.65 3.34 -15.93
CA VAL A 305 -24.52 3.47 -17.38
C VAL A 305 -23.48 4.51 -17.80
N ILE A 306 -22.88 4.27 -18.95
CA ILE A 306 -22.03 5.20 -19.68
C ILE A 306 -22.75 5.56 -20.98
N GLU A 307 -22.99 6.85 -21.18
CA GLU A 307 -23.62 7.37 -22.38
C GLU A 307 -22.62 8.09 -23.29
N LYS A 308 -22.81 7.95 -24.59
CA LYS A 308 -22.10 8.69 -25.65
C LYS A 308 -23.15 9.23 -26.65
N ASN A 309 -23.15 10.53 -26.85
CA ASN A 309 -24.17 11.21 -27.70
C ASN A 309 -25.63 10.92 -27.28
N GLY A 310 -25.88 10.70 -25.99
CA GLY A 310 -27.22 10.40 -25.46
C GLY A 310 -27.65 8.94 -25.59
N GLU A 311 -26.79 8.05 -26.10
CA GLU A 311 -27.06 6.62 -26.17
C GLU A 311 -26.19 5.85 -25.16
N VAL A 312 -26.77 4.86 -24.49
CA VAL A 312 -26.04 3.96 -23.58
C VAL A 312 -25.08 3.08 -24.39
N VAL A 313 -23.78 3.20 -24.13
CA VAL A 313 -22.72 2.45 -24.80
C VAL A 313 -22.07 1.39 -23.91
N SER A 314 -22.28 1.48 -22.60
CA SER A 314 -21.78 0.51 -21.63
C SER A 314 -22.61 0.55 -20.36
N GLU A 315 -22.73 -0.60 -19.67
CA GLU A 315 -23.43 -0.76 -18.41
C GLU A 315 -22.47 -1.33 -17.38
N PHE A 316 -22.65 -0.94 -16.09
CA PHE A 316 -21.83 -1.41 -14.97
C PHE A 316 -22.62 -1.39 -13.67
N GLU A 317 -22.08 -2.03 -12.65
CA GLU A 317 -22.57 -1.93 -11.28
C GLU A 317 -21.49 -1.26 -10.42
N ILE A 318 -21.89 -0.29 -9.58
CA ILE A 318 -20.96 0.30 -8.61
C ILE A 318 -20.55 -0.79 -7.61
N GLN A 319 -19.24 -1.02 -7.53
CA GLN A 319 -18.61 -1.88 -6.54
C GLN A 319 -17.39 -1.18 -5.93
N PRO A 320 -17.22 -1.23 -4.60
CA PRO A 320 -18.22 -1.68 -3.62
C PRO A 320 -19.43 -0.73 -3.56
N ASN A 321 -20.53 -1.18 -2.95
CA ASN A 321 -21.71 -0.34 -2.78
C ASN A 321 -21.41 0.92 -1.95
N THR A 322 -20.34 0.94 -1.16
CA THR A 322 -19.86 2.07 -0.35
C THR A 322 -19.08 3.12 -1.14
N LEU A 323 -18.75 2.85 -2.42
CA LEU A 323 -17.96 3.75 -3.26
C LEU A 323 -18.47 5.21 -3.28
N PRO A 324 -19.78 5.51 -3.32
CA PRO A 324 -20.26 6.89 -3.24
C PRO A 324 -19.86 7.61 -1.95
N ASP A 325 -19.91 6.92 -0.82
CA ASP A 325 -19.50 7.46 0.48
C ASP A 325 -17.97 7.66 0.54
N GLU A 326 -17.22 6.73 -0.01
CA GLU A 326 -15.76 6.84 -0.11
C GLU A 326 -15.36 8.07 -0.92
N MET A 327 -15.97 8.26 -2.07
CA MET A 327 -15.72 9.43 -2.91
C MET A 327 -16.14 10.73 -2.24
N ARG A 328 -17.27 10.75 -1.52
CA ARG A 328 -17.70 11.89 -0.71
C ARG A 328 -16.69 12.22 0.38
N ALA A 329 -16.16 11.20 1.07
CA ALA A 329 -15.15 11.39 2.11
C ALA A 329 -13.79 11.87 1.57
N GLY A 330 -13.50 11.61 0.29
CA GLY A 330 -12.21 11.90 -0.36
C GLY A 330 -11.34 10.65 -0.58
N GLY A 331 -11.92 9.47 -0.41
CA GLY A 331 -11.33 8.15 -0.55
C GLY A 331 -11.73 7.22 0.58
N ARG A 332 -11.45 5.93 0.42
CA ARG A 332 -11.74 4.90 1.43
C ARG A 332 -11.00 5.17 2.75
N VAL A 333 -9.72 5.55 2.70
CA VAL A 333 -8.92 5.84 3.90
C VAL A 333 -9.51 6.99 4.72
N PRO A 334 -9.81 8.18 4.16
CA PRO A 334 -10.50 9.24 4.90
C PRO A 334 -11.87 8.83 5.46
N LEU A 335 -12.62 7.98 4.73
CA LEU A 335 -13.91 7.48 5.22
C LEU A 335 -13.74 6.63 6.49
N ILE A 336 -12.80 5.70 6.50
CA ILE A 336 -12.54 4.84 7.66
C ILE A 336 -12.13 5.68 8.88
N ILE A 337 -11.22 6.62 8.70
CA ILE A 337 -10.75 7.51 9.77
C ILE A 337 -11.93 8.33 10.34
N GLY A 338 -12.72 8.94 9.45
CA GLY A 338 -13.86 9.75 9.85
C GLY A 338 -14.96 8.93 10.53
N LYS A 339 -15.25 7.71 10.07
CA LYS A 339 -16.17 6.78 10.74
C LYS A 339 -15.67 6.44 12.15
N GLY A 340 -14.37 6.21 12.32
CA GLY A 340 -13.75 5.97 13.62
C GLY A 340 -13.91 7.17 14.56
N LEU A 341 -13.68 8.38 14.07
CA LEU A 341 -13.89 9.62 14.84
C LEU A 341 -15.36 9.79 15.25
N THR A 342 -16.29 9.58 14.33
CA THR A 342 -17.74 9.63 14.59
C THR A 342 -18.15 8.60 15.65
N ALA A 343 -17.63 7.37 15.57
CA ALA A 343 -17.91 6.32 16.56
C ALA A 343 -17.43 6.71 17.97
N LYS A 344 -16.18 7.22 18.09
CA LYS A 344 -15.64 7.71 19.37
C LYS A 344 -16.46 8.86 19.95
N ALA A 345 -16.89 9.80 19.11
CA ALA A 345 -17.71 10.93 19.55
C ALA A 345 -19.10 10.47 20.03
N ARG A 346 -19.72 9.52 19.33
CA ARG A 346 -21.00 8.93 19.76
C ARG A 346 -20.88 8.17 21.06
N GLU A 347 -19.82 7.40 21.24
CA GLU A 347 -19.51 6.72 22.50
C GLU A 347 -19.37 7.71 23.66
N ALA A 348 -18.60 8.80 23.47
CA ALA A 348 -18.42 9.85 24.46
C ALA A 348 -19.72 10.55 24.87
N LEU A 349 -20.72 10.58 23.98
CA LEU A 349 -22.05 11.15 24.23
C LEU A 349 -23.08 10.09 24.66
N GLY A 350 -22.71 8.81 24.79
CA GLY A 350 -23.62 7.71 25.12
C GLY A 350 -24.64 7.41 24.02
N LEU A 351 -24.33 7.70 22.76
CA LEU A 351 -25.18 7.45 21.60
C LEU A 351 -24.85 6.09 20.97
N GLY A 352 -25.84 5.47 20.32
CA GLY A 352 -25.66 4.23 19.55
C GLY A 352 -24.83 4.43 18.26
N THR A 353 -24.71 3.37 17.46
CA THR A 353 -24.01 3.41 16.17
C THR A 353 -24.59 4.47 15.23
N SER A 354 -23.75 5.02 14.34
CA SER A 354 -24.16 6.02 13.35
C SER A 354 -24.84 5.34 12.14
N GLU A 355 -25.92 5.91 11.67
CA GLU A 355 -26.59 5.53 10.41
C GLU A 355 -26.18 6.47 9.24
N ALA A 356 -25.19 7.33 9.45
CA ALA A 356 -24.77 8.32 8.46
C ALA A 356 -24.09 7.71 7.22
N PHE A 357 -23.56 6.52 7.34
CA PHE A 357 -22.73 5.87 6.31
C PHE A 357 -23.40 4.62 5.77
N MET A 358 -23.22 4.39 4.47
CA MET A 358 -23.67 3.14 3.85
C MET A 358 -22.94 1.95 4.50
N ALA A 359 -23.70 0.94 4.85
CA ALA A 359 -23.14 -0.33 5.29
C ALA A 359 -22.59 -1.10 4.09
N PRO A 360 -21.38 -1.68 4.19
CA PRO A 360 -20.89 -2.59 3.16
C PRO A 360 -21.88 -3.74 2.93
N ALA A 361 -22.06 -4.12 1.67
CA ALA A 361 -22.86 -5.30 1.35
C ALA A 361 -22.23 -6.53 2.01
N GLN A 362 -23.07 -7.35 2.63
CA GLN A 362 -22.64 -8.60 3.27
C GLN A 362 -23.18 -9.77 2.46
N PRO A 363 -22.38 -10.79 2.16
CA PRO A 363 -22.85 -12.01 1.55
C PRO A 363 -23.80 -12.73 2.50
N ALA A 364 -24.71 -13.54 1.93
CA ALA A 364 -25.55 -14.41 2.74
C ALA A 364 -24.68 -15.46 3.46
N ASP A 365 -25.05 -15.80 4.69
CA ASP A 365 -24.43 -16.91 5.39
C ASP A 365 -24.77 -18.22 4.65
N ASP A 366 -23.73 -18.95 4.25
CA ASP A 366 -23.85 -20.24 3.55
C ASP A 366 -23.99 -21.43 4.51
N GLY A 367 -23.88 -21.18 5.81
CA GLY A 367 -23.93 -22.20 6.86
C GLY A 367 -22.75 -23.19 6.84
N LYS A 368 -21.69 -22.89 6.09
CA LYS A 368 -20.45 -23.69 6.00
C LYS A 368 -19.40 -23.20 6.98
N GLY A 369 -18.47 -24.08 7.29
CA GLY A 369 -17.28 -23.73 8.07
C GLY A 369 -16.33 -22.77 7.32
N TYR A 370 -15.26 -22.41 7.97
CA TYR A 370 -14.29 -21.44 7.49
C TYR A 370 -13.01 -22.11 6.99
N THR A 371 -12.43 -21.59 5.93
CA THR A 371 -11.08 -21.96 5.49
C THR A 371 -10.02 -21.45 6.47
N LEU A 372 -8.78 -21.92 6.35
CA LEU A 372 -7.68 -21.45 7.20
C LEU A 372 -7.49 -19.92 7.09
N ALA A 373 -7.46 -19.39 5.86
CA ALA A 373 -7.33 -17.95 5.63
C ALA A 373 -8.50 -17.15 6.22
N GLN A 374 -9.74 -17.65 6.10
CA GLN A 374 -10.92 -17.02 6.68
C GLN A 374 -10.86 -16.94 8.20
N LYS A 375 -10.31 -17.97 8.85
CA LYS A 375 -10.08 -17.98 10.31
C LYS A 375 -8.95 -17.03 10.72
N MET A 376 -7.84 -16.98 9.98
CA MET A 376 -6.74 -16.05 10.26
C MET A 376 -7.23 -14.59 10.21
N VAL A 377 -7.96 -14.23 9.16
CA VAL A 377 -8.54 -12.89 9.03
C VAL A 377 -9.60 -12.64 10.09
N GLY A 378 -10.47 -13.62 10.39
CA GLY A 378 -11.45 -13.55 11.45
C GLY A 378 -10.81 -13.30 12.81
N ASN A 379 -9.81 -14.07 13.17
CA ASN A 379 -9.05 -13.90 14.41
C ASN A 379 -8.45 -12.49 14.53
N ALA A 380 -7.90 -11.96 13.44
CA ALA A 380 -7.39 -10.59 13.38
C ALA A 380 -8.50 -9.51 13.50
N CYS A 381 -9.77 -9.87 13.26
CA CYS A 381 -10.94 -9.03 13.46
C CYS A 381 -11.63 -9.28 14.81
N GLY A 382 -11.15 -10.23 15.63
CA GLY A 382 -11.78 -10.63 16.90
C GLY A 382 -13.07 -11.43 16.73
N ILE A 383 -13.25 -12.12 15.59
CA ILE A 383 -14.38 -13.01 15.28
C ILE A 383 -13.88 -14.36 14.78
N GLU A 384 -14.75 -15.36 14.71
CA GLU A 384 -14.39 -16.73 14.35
C GLU A 384 -13.84 -16.87 12.93
N GLY A 385 -14.43 -16.16 11.97
CA GLY A 385 -14.03 -16.20 10.57
C GLY A 385 -14.70 -15.11 9.74
N VAL A 386 -14.17 -14.86 8.56
CA VAL A 386 -14.68 -13.87 7.59
C VAL A 386 -14.96 -14.56 6.27
N LYS A 387 -16.21 -14.52 5.80
CA LYS A 387 -16.60 -15.12 4.50
C LYS A 387 -16.19 -14.27 3.30
N PRO A 388 -15.98 -14.89 2.11
CA PRO A 388 -15.69 -14.13 0.89
C PRO A 388 -16.75 -13.06 0.60
N GLY A 389 -16.29 -11.88 0.20
CA GLY A 389 -17.12 -10.71 -0.06
C GLY A 389 -17.50 -9.89 1.17
N MET A 390 -17.22 -10.36 2.40
CA MET A 390 -17.39 -9.56 3.61
C MET A 390 -16.30 -8.48 3.68
N TYR A 391 -16.69 -7.24 3.94
CA TYR A 391 -15.77 -6.19 4.33
C TYR A 391 -15.35 -6.35 5.79
N CYS A 392 -14.06 -6.21 6.08
CA CYS A 392 -13.51 -6.27 7.42
C CYS A 392 -12.25 -5.40 7.55
N GLU A 393 -11.84 -5.16 8.78
CA GLU A 393 -10.66 -4.36 9.12
C GLU A 393 -9.76 -5.15 10.10
N PRO A 394 -9.05 -6.20 9.60
CA PRO A 394 -8.17 -7.00 10.45
C PRO A 394 -7.01 -6.18 11.01
N VAL A 395 -6.59 -6.52 12.22
CA VAL A 395 -5.36 -6.00 12.82
C VAL A 395 -4.16 -6.50 12.01
N ALA A 396 -3.36 -5.57 11.49
CA ALA A 396 -2.12 -5.85 10.79
C ALA A 396 -0.95 -5.84 11.80
N THR A 397 -0.43 -7.02 12.14
CA THR A 397 0.63 -7.15 13.14
C THR A 397 2.03 -6.91 12.57
N THR A 398 2.20 -7.08 11.27
CA THR A 398 3.49 -6.93 10.58
C THR A 398 3.29 -6.15 9.29
N VAL A 399 3.98 -5.02 9.17
CA VAL A 399 3.86 -4.09 8.04
C VAL A 399 5.23 -3.85 7.44
N GLY A 400 5.36 -3.98 6.12
CA GLY A 400 6.62 -3.83 5.39
C GLY A 400 6.61 -2.65 4.42
N SER A 401 7.62 -1.79 4.49
CA SER A 401 7.92 -0.74 3.52
C SER A 401 9.29 -0.98 2.89
N GLN A 402 9.42 -0.72 1.60
CA GLN A 402 10.68 -0.88 0.87
C GLN A 402 11.10 0.44 0.21
N ASP A 403 12.35 0.56 -0.16
CA ASP A 403 13.00 1.81 -0.57
C ASP A 403 12.41 2.45 -1.84
N THR A 404 12.02 1.68 -2.85
CA THR A 404 11.44 2.27 -4.09
C THR A 404 10.05 2.89 -3.87
N THR A 405 9.40 2.57 -2.75
CA THR A 405 8.14 3.18 -2.31
C THR A 405 8.28 3.97 -1.00
N GLY A 406 9.44 3.88 -0.35
CA GLY A 406 9.67 4.43 0.99
C GLY A 406 9.48 5.94 1.08
N GLY A 407 9.90 6.69 0.06
CA GLY A 407 9.64 8.12 -0.02
C GLY A 407 8.14 8.46 -0.07
N MET A 408 7.37 7.72 -0.85
CA MET A 408 5.89 7.86 -0.89
C MET A 408 5.26 7.45 0.44
N THR A 409 5.67 6.31 1.01
CA THR A 409 5.16 5.83 2.30
C THR A 409 5.43 6.87 3.40
N ARG A 410 6.62 7.47 3.44
CA ARG A 410 6.95 8.58 4.35
C ARG A 410 5.99 9.76 4.19
N ASP A 411 5.75 10.17 2.95
CA ASP A 411 4.91 11.33 2.67
C ASP A 411 3.44 11.04 3.00
N GLU A 412 2.97 9.82 2.76
CA GLU A 412 1.64 9.38 3.22
C GLU A 412 1.52 9.33 4.76
N ILE A 413 2.57 8.89 5.47
CA ILE A 413 2.61 8.92 6.95
C ILE A 413 2.55 10.36 7.47
N LYS A 414 3.23 11.30 6.81
CA LYS A 414 3.15 12.73 7.12
C LYS A 414 1.75 13.28 6.92
N ASP A 415 1.11 12.93 5.80
CA ASP A 415 -0.26 13.35 5.47
C ASP A 415 -1.31 12.73 6.42
N LEU A 416 -1.06 11.52 6.92
CA LEU A 416 -1.85 10.89 7.98
C LEU A 416 -1.57 11.48 9.38
N ALA A 417 -0.73 12.49 9.47
CA ALA A 417 -0.37 13.20 10.70
C ALA A 417 0.14 12.31 11.84
N ALA A 418 0.85 11.22 11.51
CA ALA A 418 1.28 10.22 12.47
C ALA A 418 2.63 10.56 13.10
N LEU A 419 2.65 10.66 14.43
CA LEU A 419 3.87 10.82 15.25
C LEU A 419 4.39 9.49 15.78
N SER A 420 3.62 8.41 15.71
CA SER A 420 4.04 7.05 16.04
C SER A 420 3.23 6.03 15.25
N PHE A 421 3.77 4.81 15.09
CA PHE A 421 3.03 3.70 14.53
C PHE A 421 2.08 3.06 15.54
N GLY A 422 0.89 2.69 15.08
CA GLY A 422 -0.08 1.89 15.81
C GLY A 422 0.07 0.39 15.55
N ALA A 423 0.65 0.01 14.42
CA ALA A 423 0.97 -1.39 14.14
C ALA A 423 2.08 -1.91 15.07
N ASP A 424 1.99 -3.19 15.43
CA ASP A 424 2.91 -3.82 16.36
C ASP A 424 4.36 -3.88 15.85
N PHE A 425 4.53 -4.07 14.53
CA PHE A 425 5.84 -4.12 13.89
C PHE A 425 5.79 -3.49 12.50
N VAL A 426 6.57 -2.43 12.29
CA VAL A 426 6.74 -1.78 10.99
C VAL A 426 8.21 -1.85 10.60
N LEU A 427 8.50 -2.44 9.43
CA LEU A 427 9.84 -2.61 8.89
C LEU A 427 10.05 -1.75 7.65
N GLN A 428 11.18 -1.05 7.58
CA GLN A 428 11.68 -0.37 6.39
C GLN A 428 12.93 -1.07 5.86
N SER A 429 12.93 -1.43 4.59
CA SER A 429 14.10 -2.03 3.91
C SER A 429 14.68 -1.14 2.82
N PHE A 430 15.90 -1.49 2.38
CA PHE A 430 16.65 -0.79 1.33
C PHE A 430 17.22 -1.77 0.30
N CYS A 431 16.43 -2.75 -0.10
CA CYS A 431 16.89 -3.85 -0.94
C CYS A 431 16.94 -3.56 -2.44
N HIS A 432 16.09 -2.66 -2.95
CA HIS A 432 15.99 -2.41 -4.40
C HIS A 432 16.99 -1.38 -4.93
N THR A 433 17.47 -0.49 -4.09
CA THR A 433 18.35 0.62 -4.49
C THR A 433 19.75 0.53 -3.91
N SER A 434 20.09 -0.53 -3.18
CA SER A 434 21.39 -0.65 -2.50
C SER A 434 22.56 -0.89 -3.44
N ALA A 435 22.36 -1.64 -4.54
CA ALA A 435 23.45 -2.00 -5.46
C ALA A 435 23.86 -0.85 -6.39
N TYR A 436 22.88 -0.12 -6.92
CA TYR A 436 23.10 0.98 -7.89
C TYR A 436 22.27 2.21 -7.53
N PRO A 437 22.53 2.85 -6.36
CA PRO A 437 21.72 3.97 -5.89
C PRO A 437 21.93 5.21 -6.75
N LYS A 438 20.84 5.89 -7.08
CA LYS A 438 20.86 7.26 -7.62
C LYS A 438 20.99 8.29 -6.49
N PRO A 439 21.32 9.56 -6.75
CA PRO A 439 21.45 10.57 -5.70
C PRO A 439 20.21 10.72 -4.80
N ALA A 440 19.00 10.55 -5.36
CA ALA A 440 17.76 10.56 -4.59
C ALA A 440 17.65 9.37 -3.64
N ASP A 441 18.11 8.19 -4.08
CA ASP A 441 18.12 6.97 -3.25
C ASP A 441 19.11 7.12 -2.09
N ILE A 442 20.30 7.66 -2.36
CA ILE A 442 21.29 7.94 -1.31
C ILE A 442 20.70 8.88 -0.25
N LYS A 443 19.98 9.93 -0.68
CA LYS A 443 19.28 10.81 0.27
C LYS A 443 18.25 10.06 1.12
N LEU A 444 17.49 9.15 0.51
CA LEU A 444 16.53 8.30 1.25
C LEU A 444 17.24 7.35 2.23
N HIS A 445 18.37 6.75 1.83
CA HIS A 445 19.17 5.87 2.69
C HIS A 445 19.62 6.58 3.99
N HIS A 446 19.83 7.91 3.94
CA HIS A 446 20.24 8.69 5.10
C HIS A 446 19.08 9.28 5.90
N THR A 447 17.94 9.59 5.27
CA THR A 447 16.85 10.33 5.93
C THR A 447 15.68 9.46 6.37
N LEU A 448 15.40 8.39 5.64
CA LEU A 448 14.26 7.52 5.91
C LEU A 448 14.42 6.67 7.18
N PRO A 449 15.63 6.14 7.53
CA PRO A 449 15.81 5.40 8.77
C PRO A 449 15.44 6.19 10.01
N GLN A 450 15.93 7.41 10.14
CA GLN A 450 15.61 8.28 11.29
C GLN A 450 14.10 8.56 11.36
N PHE A 451 13.46 8.90 10.22
CA PHE A 451 12.03 9.15 10.16
C PHE A 451 11.20 7.96 10.68
N MET A 452 11.60 6.74 10.33
CA MET A 452 10.90 5.52 10.73
C MET A 452 11.15 5.17 12.21
N THR A 453 12.39 5.26 12.68
CA THR A 453 12.75 4.96 14.09
C THR A 453 12.16 5.96 15.08
N GLU A 454 12.08 7.23 14.75
CA GLU A 454 11.38 8.24 15.56
C GLU A 454 9.90 7.88 15.80
N ARG A 455 9.32 7.08 14.90
CA ARG A 455 7.94 6.55 14.98
C ARG A 455 7.86 5.14 15.52
N LYS A 456 8.96 4.61 16.08
CA LYS A 456 9.07 3.24 16.61
C LYS A 456 9.01 2.14 15.52
N GLY A 457 9.46 2.45 14.30
CA GLY A 457 9.66 1.48 13.24
C GLY A 457 11.07 0.88 13.28
N PHE A 458 11.18 -0.37 12.84
CA PHE A 458 12.46 -1.05 12.66
C PHE A 458 12.99 -0.81 11.24
N THR A 459 14.27 -0.44 11.12
CA THR A 459 14.89 -0.23 9.80
C THR A 459 16.07 -1.15 9.58
N LEU A 460 16.13 -1.72 8.39
CA LEU A 460 17.32 -2.37 7.86
C LEU A 460 18.32 -1.31 7.37
N ARG A 461 19.56 -1.73 7.16
CA ARG A 461 20.60 -0.92 6.53
C ARG A 461 20.66 -1.24 5.04
N PRO A 462 21.06 -0.29 4.18
CA PRO A 462 21.30 -0.59 2.77
C PRO A 462 22.27 -1.78 2.60
N GLY A 463 21.81 -2.79 1.85
CA GLY A 463 22.57 -4.02 1.62
C GLY A 463 22.33 -5.16 2.62
N ASP A 464 21.52 -4.98 3.65
CA ASP A 464 21.17 -6.07 4.57
C ASP A 464 20.42 -7.23 3.87
N GLY A 465 19.69 -6.91 2.80
CA GLY A 465 19.04 -7.91 1.98
C GLY A 465 17.57 -7.59 1.64
N VAL A 466 16.93 -8.58 1.04
CA VAL A 466 15.58 -8.48 0.50
C VAL A 466 14.55 -8.41 1.63
N ILE A 467 13.62 -7.45 1.52
CA ILE A 467 12.55 -7.22 2.50
C ILE A 467 11.79 -8.50 2.89
N HIS A 468 11.48 -9.36 1.91
CA HIS A 468 10.63 -10.55 2.12
C HIS A 468 11.29 -11.56 3.07
N SER A 469 12.58 -11.79 2.90
CA SER A 469 13.34 -12.68 3.79
C SER A 469 13.37 -12.14 5.23
N TRP A 470 13.47 -10.83 5.41
CA TRP A 470 13.46 -10.18 6.72
C TRP A 470 12.07 -10.14 7.36
N LEU A 471 11.02 -9.77 6.59
CA LEU A 471 9.66 -9.72 7.10
C LEU A 471 9.15 -11.09 7.55
N ASN A 472 9.45 -12.14 6.80
CA ASN A 472 9.06 -13.49 7.18
C ASN A 472 9.68 -13.92 8.51
N ARG A 473 10.89 -13.47 8.82
CA ARG A 473 11.53 -13.73 10.12
C ARG A 473 10.92 -12.96 11.27
N MET A 474 10.16 -11.92 10.98
CA MET A 474 9.44 -11.12 11.99
C MET A 474 7.95 -11.49 12.11
N CYS A 475 7.50 -12.45 11.31
CA CYS A 475 6.10 -12.88 11.28
C CYS A 475 5.70 -13.64 12.54
N LEU A 476 4.45 -13.49 12.95
CA LEU A 476 3.83 -14.31 14.00
C LEU A 476 2.84 -15.28 13.35
N PRO A 477 2.72 -16.52 13.88
CA PRO A 477 1.77 -17.49 13.34
C PRO A 477 0.32 -17.01 13.39
N ASP A 478 -0.46 -17.36 12.37
CA ASP A 478 -1.89 -17.09 12.24
C ASP A 478 -2.26 -15.60 12.30
N THR A 479 -1.32 -14.70 12.00
CA THR A 479 -1.55 -13.26 12.00
C THR A 479 -1.65 -12.69 10.60
N VAL A 480 -2.27 -11.51 10.50
CA VAL A 480 -2.42 -10.75 9.25
C VAL A 480 -1.34 -9.67 9.15
N GLY A 481 -0.82 -9.46 7.95
CA GLY A 481 0.08 -8.36 7.67
C GLY A 481 -0.08 -7.80 6.26
N THR A 482 0.74 -6.81 5.93
CA THR A 482 0.79 -6.16 4.63
C THR A 482 2.19 -5.65 4.31
N GLY A 483 2.40 -5.30 3.06
CA GLY A 483 3.64 -4.67 2.62
C GLY A 483 3.52 -4.03 1.25
N ALA A 484 4.46 -3.14 0.96
CA ALA A 484 4.49 -2.33 -0.26
C ALA A 484 5.06 -3.06 -1.48
N ASP A 485 5.20 -4.37 -1.41
CA ASP A 485 5.68 -5.22 -2.50
C ASP A 485 4.74 -6.41 -2.74
N SER A 486 4.57 -6.82 -3.99
CA SER A 486 3.70 -7.95 -4.38
C SER A 486 4.14 -9.29 -3.79
N HIS A 487 5.44 -9.44 -3.47
CA HIS A 487 6.02 -10.64 -2.86
C HIS A 487 6.00 -10.61 -1.32
N THR A 488 5.31 -9.67 -0.70
CA THR A 488 5.04 -9.73 0.74
C THR A 488 4.05 -10.87 1.01
N ARG A 489 4.57 -12.07 1.31
CA ARG A 489 3.81 -13.30 1.51
C ARG A 489 4.25 -13.99 2.78
N PHE A 490 3.32 -14.26 3.71
CA PHE A 490 3.61 -14.86 5.01
C PHE A 490 3.14 -16.32 5.04
N PRO A 491 4.03 -17.30 4.97
CA PRO A 491 3.62 -18.72 4.93
C PRO A 491 2.98 -19.20 6.23
N ILE A 492 3.45 -18.69 7.39
CA ILE A 492 2.93 -19.07 8.72
C ILE A 492 1.81 -18.17 9.22
N GLY A 493 1.46 -17.14 8.48
CA GLY A 493 0.35 -16.23 8.66
C GLY A 493 -0.28 -15.94 7.31
N ILE A 494 -0.82 -14.76 7.13
CA ILE A 494 -1.34 -14.30 5.84
C ILE A 494 -1.02 -12.80 5.64
N SER A 495 -0.69 -12.41 4.43
CA SER A 495 -0.46 -11.00 4.11
C SER A 495 -1.13 -10.62 2.80
N PHE A 496 -1.62 -9.40 2.77
CA PHE A 496 -2.25 -8.80 1.60
C PHE A 496 -1.40 -7.62 1.14
N PRO A 497 -0.61 -7.76 0.07
CA PRO A 497 0.20 -6.67 -0.46
C PRO A 497 -0.66 -5.48 -0.86
N ALA A 498 -0.14 -4.28 -0.64
CA ALA A 498 -0.88 -3.05 -0.85
C ALA A 498 0.00 -1.93 -1.45
N GLY A 499 -0.63 -0.86 -1.92
CA GLY A 499 0.06 0.38 -2.29
C GLY A 499 0.61 1.10 -1.05
N SER A 500 1.59 1.98 -1.24
CA SER A 500 2.25 2.72 -0.16
C SER A 500 1.29 3.51 0.74
N GLY A 501 0.17 4.02 0.21
CA GLY A 501 -0.85 4.71 1.00
C GLY A 501 -1.54 3.81 2.01
N LEU A 502 -1.96 2.60 1.59
CA LEU A 502 -2.58 1.63 2.50
C LEU A 502 -1.56 1.01 3.46
N VAL A 503 -0.31 0.83 3.03
CA VAL A 503 0.80 0.41 3.90
C VAL A 503 1.07 1.46 4.99
N ALA A 504 1.09 2.75 4.62
CA ALA A 504 1.19 3.84 5.58
C ALA A 504 0.01 3.85 6.56
N PHE A 505 -1.22 3.71 6.05
CA PHE A 505 -2.42 3.59 6.87
C PHE A 505 -2.34 2.42 7.86
N ALA A 506 -1.93 1.23 7.39
CA ALA A 506 -1.77 0.06 8.24
C ALA A 506 -0.67 0.26 9.30
N GLY A 507 0.44 0.89 8.95
CA GLY A 507 1.50 1.26 9.90
C GLY A 507 1.00 2.23 10.99
N VAL A 508 0.24 3.25 10.59
CA VAL A 508 -0.27 4.29 11.49
C VAL A 508 -1.39 3.78 12.38
N THR A 509 -2.35 3.04 11.84
CA THR A 509 -3.55 2.61 12.57
C THR A 509 -3.46 1.21 13.15
N GLY A 510 -2.58 0.37 12.64
CA GLY A 510 -2.53 -1.06 12.98
C GLY A 510 -3.63 -1.88 12.32
N MET A 511 -4.36 -1.34 11.36
CA MET A 511 -5.48 -2.00 10.69
C MET A 511 -5.33 -1.99 9.19
N MET A 512 -5.93 -2.96 8.52
CA MET A 512 -5.96 -3.05 7.06
C MET A 512 -7.38 -3.29 6.56
N PRO A 513 -8.01 -2.35 5.84
CA PRO A 513 -9.32 -2.58 5.25
C PRO A 513 -9.23 -3.62 4.13
N LEU A 514 -10.15 -4.57 4.14
CA LEU A 514 -10.15 -5.71 3.24
C LEU A 514 -11.58 -6.13 2.89
N SER A 515 -11.86 -6.38 1.62
CA SER A 515 -12.98 -7.22 1.21
C SER A 515 -12.45 -8.64 1.05
N MET A 516 -12.95 -9.58 1.87
CA MET A 516 -12.39 -10.93 1.94
C MET A 516 -12.45 -11.64 0.59
N PRO A 517 -11.30 -12.06 0.00
CA PRO A 517 -11.30 -12.82 -1.24
C PRO A 517 -11.75 -14.27 -1.03
N GLU A 518 -12.16 -14.93 -2.12
CA GLU A 518 -12.31 -16.38 -2.14
C GLU A 518 -10.95 -17.07 -2.01
N SER A 519 -10.93 -18.32 -1.57
CA SER A 519 -9.73 -19.15 -1.51
C SER A 519 -9.72 -20.23 -2.57
N VAL A 520 -8.54 -20.53 -3.10
CA VAL A 520 -8.22 -21.73 -3.89
C VAL A 520 -7.32 -22.62 -3.05
N LEU A 521 -7.72 -23.87 -2.89
CA LEU A 521 -6.92 -24.87 -2.16
C LEU A 521 -6.02 -25.61 -3.12
N VAL A 522 -4.73 -25.68 -2.82
CA VAL A 522 -3.77 -26.60 -3.44
C VAL A 522 -3.43 -27.68 -2.41
N ARG A 523 -3.73 -28.91 -2.76
CA ARG A 523 -3.48 -30.09 -1.90
C ARG A 523 -2.43 -30.97 -2.52
N PHE A 524 -1.31 -31.10 -1.84
CA PHE A 524 -0.27 -32.07 -2.20
C PHE A 524 -0.55 -33.42 -1.54
N THR A 525 -0.35 -34.49 -2.29
CA THR A 525 -0.50 -35.88 -1.83
C THR A 525 0.69 -36.72 -2.30
N GLY A 526 0.85 -37.91 -1.74
CA GLY A 526 1.97 -38.81 -2.08
C GLY A 526 3.31 -38.33 -1.53
N GLU A 527 4.39 -38.78 -2.11
CA GLU A 527 5.76 -38.49 -1.68
C GLU A 527 6.57 -37.86 -2.80
N MET A 528 7.40 -36.86 -2.44
CA MET A 528 8.34 -36.23 -3.37
C MET A 528 9.37 -37.27 -3.85
N GLN A 529 9.61 -37.32 -5.16
CA GLN A 529 10.46 -38.33 -5.78
C GLN A 529 11.93 -37.91 -5.76
N PRO A 530 12.88 -38.88 -5.81
CA PRO A 530 14.30 -38.58 -5.91
C PRO A 530 14.61 -37.65 -7.11
N GLY A 531 15.42 -36.62 -6.90
CA GLY A 531 15.79 -35.63 -7.92
C GLY A 531 14.76 -34.54 -8.18
N ILE A 532 13.62 -34.60 -7.50
CA ILE A 532 12.59 -33.57 -7.51
C ILE A 532 12.81 -32.65 -6.31
N THR A 533 12.68 -31.36 -6.52
CA THR A 533 12.91 -30.30 -5.54
C THR A 533 11.63 -29.54 -5.19
N LEU A 534 11.71 -28.71 -4.18
CA LEU A 534 10.60 -27.83 -3.83
C LEU A 534 10.24 -26.87 -4.98
N ARG A 535 11.23 -26.46 -5.80
CA ARG A 535 10.99 -25.63 -6.98
C ARG A 535 10.07 -26.31 -8.00
N ASP A 536 10.18 -27.62 -8.14
CA ASP A 536 9.29 -28.40 -8.99
C ASP A 536 7.86 -28.41 -8.43
N MET A 537 7.71 -28.42 -7.09
CA MET A 537 6.39 -28.29 -6.45
C MET A 537 5.78 -26.90 -6.70
N VAL A 538 6.58 -25.84 -6.63
CA VAL A 538 6.14 -24.48 -6.99
C VAL A 538 5.61 -24.44 -8.42
N ASN A 539 6.31 -25.05 -9.37
CA ASN A 539 5.92 -25.08 -10.79
C ASN A 539 4.80 -26.10 -11.08
N ALA A 540 4.64 -27.12 -10.25
CA ALA A 540 3.55 -28.09 -10.35
C ALA A 540 2.17 -27.44 -10.15
N ILE A 541 2.08 -26.36 -9.37
CA ILE A 541 0.82 -25.65 -9.12
C ILE A 541 0.22 -25.11 -10.43
N PRO A 542 0.89 -24.22 -11.19
CA PRO A 542 0.37 -23.75 -12.46
C PRO A 542 0.28 -24.88 -13.51
N HIS A 543 1.19 -25.85 -13.50
CA HIS A 543 1.15 -26.98 -14.43
C HIS A 543 -0.13 -27.81 -14.25
N GLN A 544 -0.53 -28.11 -13.02
CA GLN A 544 -1.78 -28.82 -12.76
C GLN A 544 -3.00 -27.95 -13.05
N ALA A 545 -2.95 -26.66 -12.70
CA ALA A 545 -4.04 -25.74 -13.02
C ALA A 545 -4.31 -25.61 -14.54
N ILE A 546 -3.26 -25.67 -15.36
CA ILE A 546 -3.40 -25.70 -16.83
C ILE A 546 -4.09 -27.00 -17.27
N LYS A 547 -3.66 -28.16 -16.74
CA LYS A 547 -4.26 -29.47 -17.04
C LYS A 547 -5.74 -29.51 -16.66
N ASP A 548 -6.11 -28.86 -15.57
CA ASP A 548 -7.49 -28.77 -15.06
C ASP A 548 -8.33 -27.72 -15.82
N GLY A 549 -7.74 -26.96 -16.75
CA GLY A 549 -8.41 -25.89 -17.50
C GLY A 549 -8.74 -24.65 -16.67
N LEU A 550 -8.08 -24.47 -15.53
CA LEU A 550 -8.24 -23.36 -14.59
C LEU A 550 -7.27 -22.18 -14.85
N LEU A 551 -6.20 -22.45 -15.60
CA LEU A 551 -5.20 -21.47 -16.01
C LEU A 551 -4.88 -21.62 -17.49
N THR A 552 -4.69 -20.51 -18.22
CA THR A 552 -4.24 -20.53 -19.62
C THR A 552 -2.94 -19.74 -19.76
N VAL A 553 -2.04 -20.18 -20.64
CA VAL A 553 -0.82 -19.45 -20.99
C VAL A 553 -1.15 -18.31 -21.95
N GLU A 554 -2.07 -18.54 -22.89
CA GLU A 554 -2.51 -17.54 -23.85
C GLU A 554 -3.08 -16.30 -23.16
N LYS A 555 -2.70 -15.11 -23.65
CA LYS A 555 -3.13 -13.82 -23.05
C LYS A 555 -4.54 -13.42 -23.49
N ALA A 556 -4.95 -13.81 -24.70
CA ALA A 556 -6.31 -13.55 -25.18
C ALA A 556 -7.31 -14.49 -24.48
N GLY A 557 -8.31 -13.94 -23.82
CA GLY A 557 -9.29 -14.71 -23.05
C GLY A 557 -8.68 -15.47 -21.87
N LYS A 558 -7.60 -14.94 -21.26
CA LYS A 558 -6.85 -15.59 -20.18
C LYS A 558 -7.77 -16.01 -19.04
N LYS A 559 -7.70 -17.28 -18.68
CA LYS A 559 -8.22 -17.81 -17.41
C LYS A 559 -7.09 -17.80 -16.40
N ASN A 560 -7.39 -17.38 -15.19
CA ASN A 560 -6.47 -17.48 -14.05
C ASN A 560 -7.29 -17.61 -12.76
N ILE A 561 -7.44 -18.83 -12.27
CA ILE A 561 -8.19 -19.12 -11.04
C ILE A 561 -7.59 -18.46 -9.81
N PHE A 562 -6.30 -18.18 -9.83
CA PHE A 562 -5.60 -17.58 -8.68
C PHE A 562 -5.77 -16.07 -8.59
N SER A 563 -6.08 -15.41 -9.70
CA SER A 563 -6.14 -13.94 -9.76
C SER A 563 -7.15 -13.38 -8.78
N GLY A 564 -6.67 -12.53 -7.86
CA GLY A 564 -7.49 -11.89 -6.82
C GLY A 564 -8.00 -12.84 -5.73
N ARG A 565 -7.58 -14.11 -5.72
CA ARG A 565 -7.95 -15.11 -4.71
C ARG A 565 -6.79 -15.42 -3.76
N ILE A 566 -7.12 -15.96 -2.61
CA ILE A 566 -6.14 -16.46 -1.64
C ILE A 566 -5.73 -17.87 -2.07
N LEU A 567 -4.43 -18.13 -2.07
CA LEU A 567 -3.89 -19.47 -2.27
C LEU A 567 -3.63 -20.12 -0.91
N GLU A 568 -4.34 -21.20 -0.59
CA GLU A 568 -4.11 -22.02 0.60
C GLU A 568 -3.44 -23.32 0.19
N ILE A 569 -2.32 -23.68 0.83
CA ILE A 569 -1.52 -24.84 0.49
C ILE A 569 -1.48 -25.80 1.67
N GLU A 570 -1.76 -27.10 1.43
CA GLU A 570 -1.68 -28.18 2.41
C GLU A 570 -1.05 -29.45 1.82
N GLY A 571 -0.73 -30.41 2.68
CA GLY A 571 -0.10 -31.69 2.30
C GLY A 571 1.42 -31.66 2.34
N LEU A 572 2.01 -30.59 2.87
CA LEU A 572 3.46 -30.39 3.01
C LEU A 572 3.80 -29.87 4.42
N GLU A 573 3.08 -30.32 5.43
CA GLU A 573 3.07 -29.74 6.78
C GLU A 573 4.41 -29.81 7.51
N ASP A 574 5.32 -30.71 7.10
CA ASP A 574 6.64 -30.89 7.70
C ASP A 574 7.76 -30.06 7.03
N LEU A 575 7.42 -29.22 6.04
CA LEU A 575 8.38 -28.30 5.45
C LEU A 575 8.95 -27.33 6.49
N LYS A 576 10.21 -27.00 6.36
CA LYS A 576 10.76 -25.83 7.07
C LYS A 576 10.01 -24.56 6.67
N ALA A 577 9.85 -23.61 7.58
CA ALA A 577 9.14 -22.37 7.29
C ALA A 577 9.78 -21.59 6.11
N GLU A 578 11.11 -21.62 5.96
CA GLU A 578 11.80 -21.02 4.81
C GLU A 578 11.46 -21.71 3.47
N GLN A 579 11.21 -23.02 3.50
CA GLN A 579 10.74 -23.75 2.31
C GLN A 579 9.28 -23.42 2.01
N ALA A 580 8.44 -23.31 3.04
CA ALA A 580 7.05 -22.86 2.88
C ALA A 580 6.99 -21.42 2.34
N PHE A 581 7.95 -20.55 2.69
CA PHE A 581 8.07 -19.23 2.13
C PHE A 581 8.27 -19.25 0.61
N GLU A 582 9.06 -20.17 0.08
CA GLU A 582 9.23 -20.31 -1.37
C GLU A 582 7.91 -20.59 -2.10
N LEU A 583 7.05 -21.45 -1.53
CA LEU A 583 5.70 -21.71 -2.05
C LEU A 583 4.79 -20.49 -1.98
N SER A 584 4.78 -19.80 -0.83
CA SER A 584 3.91 -18.65 -0.62
C SER A 584 4.32 -17.45 -1.46
N ASP A 585 5.62 -17.18 -1.57
CA ASP A 585 6.17 -16.05 -2.33
C ASP A 585 5.85 -16.18 -3.83
N ALA A 586 5.99 -17.37 -4.39
CA ALA A 586 5.67 -17.65 -5.80
C ALA A 586 4.19 -17.38 -6.17
N SER A 587 3.28 -17.31 -5.20
CA SER A 587 1.88 -16.96 -5.45
C SER A 587 1.70 -15.55 -6.01
N ALA A 588 2.69 -14.66 -5.81
CA ALA A 588 2.70 -13.32 -6.38
C ALA A 588 2.70 -13.35 -7.91
N GLU A 589 3.43 -14.30 -8.51
CA GLU A 589 3.51 -14.48 -9.96
C GLU A 589 2.19 -14.99 -10.58
N ARG A 590 1.27 -15.48 -9.75
CA ARG A 590 -0.07 -15.94 -10.15
C ARG A 590 -1.13 -14.85 -9.97
N SER A 591 -0.75 -13.63 -9.59
CA SER A 591 -1.66 -12.54 -9.22
C SER A 591 -2.61 -12.90 -8.08
N ALA A 592 -2.23 -13.82 -7.19
CA ALA A 592 -3.00 -14.14 -6.01
C ALA A 592 -3.07 -12.94 -5.05
N ALA A 593 -4.19 -12.77 -4.36
CA ALA A 593 -4.37 -11.71 -3.38
C ALA A 593 -3.51 -11.93 -2.13
N ALA A 594 -3.38 -13.19 -1.72
CA ALA A 594 -2.60 -13.62 -0.56
C ALA A 594 -2.24 -15.10 -0.69
N CYS A 595 -1.41 -15.58 0.22
CA CYS A 595 -1.12 -17.02 0.34
C CYS A 595 -0.84 -17.36 1.80
N THR A 596 -1.23 -18.58 2.20
CA THR A 596 -0.82 -19.20 3.46
C THR A 596 -0.52 -20.69 3.23
N VAL A 597 0.35 -21.28 4.07
CA VAL A 597 0.76 -22.66 3.96
C VAL A 597 0.49 -23.35 5.30
N LYS A 598 -0.26 -24.45 5.27
CA LYS A 598 -0.50 -25.23 6.47
C LYS A 598 0.78 -25.98 6.87
N LEU A 599 1.26 -25.72 8.08
CA LEU A 599 2.42 -26.37 8.67
C LEU A 599 2.07 -27.04 10.00
N ASN A 600 2.86 -28.04 10.40
CA ASN A 600 2.84 -28.57 11.75
C ASN A 600 3.50 -27.61 12.75
N LYS A 601 3.28 -27.83 14.05
CA LYS A 601 3.79 -26.95 15.12
C LYS A 601 5.31 -26.97 15.19
N GLU A 602 5.93 -28.12 14.99
CA GLU A 602 7.37 -28.33 15.14
C GLU A 602 8.20 -27.45 14.19
N PRO A 603 7.95 -27.41 12.87
CA PRO A 603 8.63 -26.46 11.97
C PRO A 603 8.45 -24.99 12.35
N VAL A 604 7.26 -24.61 12.84
CA VAL A 604 6.98 -23.25 13.25
C VAL A 604 7.73 -22.88 14.53
N ILE A 605 7.78 -23.77 15.53
CA ILE A 605 8.54 -23.60 16.77
C ILE A 605 10.04 -23.41 16.45
N GLU A 606 10.63 -24.32 15.66
CA GLU A 606 12.04 -24.24 15.25
C GLU A 606 12.34 -22.89 14.58
N TYR A 607 11.47 -22.45 13.70
CA TYR A 607 11.63 -21.19 12.98
C TYR A 607 11.55 -19.99 13.92
N LEU A 608 10.60 -19.95 14.85
CA LEU A 608 10.48 -18.85 15.82
C LEU A 608 11.67 -18.82 16.79
N GLU A 609 12.18 -19.97 17.24
CA GLU A 609 13.37 -20.03 18.08
C GLU A 609 14.60 -19.47 17.36
N SER A 610 14.79 -19.80 16.08
CA SER A 610 15.83 -19.24 15.21
C SER A 610 15.66 -17.71 15.06
N ASN A 611 14.41 -17.24 14.87
CA ASN A 611 14.13 -15.83 14.71
C ASN A 611 14.35 -15.04 16.01
N ILE A 612 14.03 -15.60 17.16
CA ILE A 612 14.34 -15.01 18.48
C ILE A 612 15.85 -14.80 18.62
N ALA A 613 16.67 -15.82 18.28
CA ALA A 613 18.12 -15.70 18.32
C ALA A 613 18.64 -14.61 17.37
N LEU A 614 18.08 -14.51 16.16
CA LEU A 614 18.40 -13.45 15.21
C LEU A 614 18.05 -12.05 15.78
N ILE A 615 16.88 -11.88 16.37
CA ILE A 615 16.47 -10.60 16.96
C ILE A 615 17.42 -10.19 18.10
N GLU A 616 17.85 -11.14 18.93
CA GLU A 616 18.83 -10.90 19.99
C GLU A 616 20.19 -10.46 19.43
N GLU A 617 20.62 -11.06 18.30
CA GLU A 617 21.84 -10.65 17.59
C GLU A 617 21.71 -9.23 17.02
N LEU A 618 20.57 -8.88 16.38
CA LEU A 618 20.31 -7.53 15.89
C LEU A 618 20.39 -6.49 17.00
N ILE A 619 19.81 -6.78 18.16
CA ILE A 619 19.90 -5.92 19.35
C ILE A 619 21.35 -5.76 19.80
N ALA A 620 22.13 -6.84 19.84
CA ALA A 620 23.54 -6.82 20.22
C ALA A 620 24.42 -6.04 19.22
N GLN A 621 24.06 -6.05 17.93
CA GLN A 621 24.73 -5.30 16.87
C GLN A 621 24.31 -3.81 16.83
N GLY A 622 23.42 -3.37 17.72
CA GLY A 622 23.01 -1.98 17.85
C GLY A 622 22.07 -1.51 16.75
N TYR A 623 21.21 -2.39 16.21
CA TYR A 623 20.06 -1.94 15.43
C TYR A 623 19.14 -1.09 16.30
N GLU A 624 18.63 -0.01 15.71
CA GLU A 624 17.78 0.95 16.41
C GLU A 624 16.39 0.35 16.71
N ASP A 625 15.67 1.01 17.62
CA ASP A 625 14.39 0.57 18.17
C ASP A 625 14.44 -0.82 18.84
N LYS A 626 15.37 -0.93 19.77
CA LYS A 626 15.52 -2.11 20.63
C LYS A 626 14.20 -2.55 21.27
N ALA A 627 13.37 -1.60 21.74
CA ALA A 627 12.10 -1.92 22.40
C ALA A 627 11.11 -2.66 21.50
N THR A 628 11.02 -2.31 20.22
CA THR A 628 10.19 -3.01 19.24
C THR A 628 10.71 -4.41 18.97
N LEU A 629 12.02 -4.57 18.84
CA LEU A 629 12.66 -5.88 18.66
C LEU A 629 12.43 -6.78 19.89
N GLU A 630 12.64 -6.28 21.10
CA GLU A 630 12.38 -7.02 22.35
C GLU A 630 10.91 -7.44 22.47
N ARG A 631 9.98 -6.54 22.16
CA ARG A 631 8.54 -6.84 22.18
C ARG A 631 8.19 -7.94 21.18
N ARG A 632 8.74 -7.90 19.95
CA ARG A 632 8.51 -8.93 18.92
C ARG A 632 9.09 -10.28 19.35
N ALA A 633 10.32 -10.34 19.87
CA ALA A 633 10.93 -11.55 20.39
C ALA A 633 10.12 -12.13 21.56
N GLN A 634 9.57 -11.29 22.44
CA GLN A 634 8.74 -11.75 23.55
C GLN A 634 7.44 -12.42 23.05
N LYS A 635 6.76 -11.82 22.06
CA LYS A 635 5.57 -12.43 21.47
C LYS A 635 5.86 -13.79 20.83
N MET A 636 7.02 -13.94 20.19
CA MET A 636 7.46 -15.24 19.66
C MET A 636 7.69 -16.26 20.78
N ARG A 637 8.34 -15.87 21.90
CA ARG A 637 8.53 -16.75 23.08
C ARG A 637 7.20 -17.14 23.71
N ASP A 638 6.27 -16.20 23.82
CA ASP A 638 4.93 -16.47 24.38
C ASP A 638 4.18 -17.51 23.54
N TRP A 639 4.27 -17.40 22.19
CA TRP A 639 3.67 -18.37 21.29
C TRP A 639 4.36 -19.75 21.39
N VAL A 640 5.70 -19.79 21.40
CA VAL A 640 6.47 -21.06 21.56
C VAL A 640 6.16 -21.74 22.88
N ALA A 641 5.89 -20.98 23.94
CA ALA A 641 5.53 -21.55 25.25
C ALA A 641 4.15 -22.22 25.25
N ASN A 642 3.24 -21.79 24.37
CA ASN A 642 1.90 -22.38 24.20
C ASN A 642 1.49 -22.39 22.73
N PRO A 643 2.09 -23.27 21.90
CA PRO A 643 1.91 -23.23 20.47
C PRO A 643 0.52 -23.76 20.08
N GLU A 644 -0.24 -22.89 19.40
CA GLU A 644 -1.52 -23.22 18.78
C GLU A 644 -1.53 -22.72 17.35
N LEU A 645 -2.05 -23.53 16.42
CA LEU A 645 -2.26 -23.17 15.03
C LEU A 645 -3.74 -23.35 14.68
N LEU A 646 -4.25 -22.43 13.87
CA LEU A 646 -5.59 -22.51 13.31
C LEU A 646 -5.65 -23.65 12.27
N GLU A 647 -6.85 -24.22 12.12
CA GLU A 647 -7.13 -25.24 11.10
C GLU A 647 -8.44 -24.89 10.39
N ALA A 648 -8.50 -25.22 9.09
CA ALA A 648 -9.75 -25.10 8.32
C ALA A 648 -10.81 -26.07 8.88
N ASP A 649 -12.08 -25.67 8.78
CA ASP A 649 -13.20 -26.56 9.08
C ASP A 649 -13.34 -27.64 7.99
N ALA A 650 -13.82 -28.79 8.37
CA ALA A 650 -13.90 -29.95 7.45
C ALA A 650 -14.87 -29.72 6.27
N ASP A 651 -15.87 -28.84 6.44
CA ASP A 651 -16.86 -28.48 5.44
C ASP A 651 -16.64 -27.11 4.82
N ALA A 652 -15.43 -26.54 4.98
CA ALA A 652 -15.05 -25.29 4.36
C ALA A 652 -15.09 -25.41 2.81
N GLU A 653 -15.60 -24.38 2.15
CA GLU A 653 -15.70 -24.34 0.70
C GLU A 653 -14.63 -23.47 0.07
N TYR A 654 -14.15 -23.90 -1.11
CA TYR A 654 -13.10 -23.23 -1.91
C TYR A 654 -13.62 -22.95 -3.32
N ALA A 655 -13.15 -21.87 -3.95
CA ALA A 655 -13.47 -21.55 -5.35
C ALA A 655 -12.98 -22.65 -6.31
N ALA A 656 -11.89 -23.30 -5.97
CA ALA A 656 -11.38 -24.49 -6.62
C ALA A 656 -10.47 -25.29 -5.67
N VAL A 657 -10.37 -26.60 -5.92
CA VAL A 657 -9.40 -27.48 -5.25
C VAL A 657 -8.52 -28.09 -6.36
N ILE A 658 -7.20 -27.89 -6.23
CA ILE A 658 -6.19 -28.42 -7.15
C ILE A 658 -5.41 -29.47 -6.40
N GLU A 659 -5.55 -30.74 -6.80
CA GLU A 659 -4.83 -31.86 -6.20
C GLU A 659 -3.58 -32.22 -7.00
N ILE A 660 -2.45 -32.31 -6.33
CA ILE A 660 -1.14 -32.61 -6.94
C ILE A 660 -0.56 -33.86 -6.27
N ASN A 661 -0.48 -34.96 -7.01
CA ASN A 661 0.17 -36.17 -6.54
C ASN A 661 1.68 -36.09 -6.81
N MET A 662 2.46 -35.80 -5.79
CA MET A 662 3.92 -35.68 -5.87
C MET A 662 4.59 -36.99 -6.37
N SER A 663 3.96 -38.12 -6.09
CA SER A 663 4.48 -39.42 -6.56
C SER A 663 4.43 -39.60 -8.08
N GLU A 664 3.67 -38.75 -8.78
CA GLU A 664 3.56 -38.77 -10.26
C GLU A 664 4.57 -37.80 -10.91
N ILE A 665 5.18 -36.91 -10.17
CA ILE A 665 6.20 -35.99 -10.68
C ILE A 665 7.55 -36.71 -10.70
N LYS A 666 7.99 -37.11 -11.90
CA LYS A 666 9.18 -37.93 -12.11
C LYS A 666 10.38 -37.19 -12.70
N GLU A 667 10.14 -35.96 -13.16
CA GLU A 667 11.14 -35.11 -13.78
C GLU A 667 10.90 -33.64 -13.40
N PRO A 668 11.94 -32.79 -13.48
CA PRO A 668 11.79 -31.35 -13.19
C PRO A 668 10.73 -30.66 -14.04
N ILE A 669 10.07 -29.67 -13.43
CA ILE A 669 9.11 -28.77 -14.08
C ILE A 669 9.72 -27.38 -14.12
N VAL A 670 9.91 -26.84 -15.33
CA VAL A 670 10.54 -25.52 -15.52
C VAL A 670 9.54 -24.51 -16.06
N ALA A 671 9.69 -23.24 -15.67
CA ALA A 671 8.99 -22.15 -16.30
C ALA A 671 9.77 -21.68 -17.52
N CYS A 672 9.07 -21.51 -18.66
CA CYS A 672 9.67 -21.00 -19.88
C CYS A 672 9.97 -19.50 -19.75
N PRO A 673 10.95 -18.96 -20.50
CA PRO A 673 11.37 -17.57 -20.35
C PRO A 673 10.22 -16.58 -20.55
N ASN A 674 10.21 -15.56 -19.70
CA ASN A 674 9.30 -14.39 -19.71
C ASN A 674 7.82 -14.68 -19.37
N ASP A 675 7.47 -15.92 -18.98
CA ASP A 675 6.10 -16.22 -18.52
C ASP A 675 6.10 -17.26 -17.39
N PRO A 676 5.83 -16.88 -16.13
CA PRO A 676 5.82 -17.80 -15.00
C PRO A 676 4.67 -18.83 -15.06
N ASP A 677 3.68 -18.64 -15.92
CA ASP A 677 2.57 -19.58 -16.16
C ASP A 677 2.89 -20.57 -17.27
N ASP A 678 3.86 -20.30 -18.16
CA ASP A 678 4.28 -21.23 -19.22
C ASP A 678 5.25 -22.28 -18.67
N VAL A 679 4.72 -23.20 -17.89
CA VAL A 679 5.48 -24.27 -17.22
C VAL A 679 5.38 -25.59 -17.99
N LYS A 680 6.50 -26.29 -18.04
CA LYS A 680 6.65 -27.57 -18.79
C LYS A 680 7.57 -28.51 -18.05
N THR A 681 7.30 -29.82 -18.16
CA THR A 681 8.29 -30.84 -17.80
C THR A 681 9.44 -30.83 -18.81
N LEU A 682 10.58 -31.44 -18.49
CA LEU A 682 11.70 -31.54 -19.42
C LEU A 682 11.30 -32.32 -20.70
N THR A 683 10.47 -33.34 -20.58
CA THR A 683 9.89 -34.07 -21.73
C THR A 683 9.05 -33.14 -22.61
N GLU A 684 8.16 -32.34 -22.02
CA GLU A 684 7.33 -31.37 -22.75
C GLU A 684 8.17 -30.27 -23.43
N VAL A 685 9.28 -29.84 -22.81
CA VAL A 685 10.25 -28.90 -23.42
C VAL A 685 10.88 -29.51 -24.68
N ALA A 686 11.30 -30.78 -24.58
CA ALA A 686 11.90 -31.48 -25.71
C ALA A 686 10.89 -31.74 -26.86
N GLU A 687 9.67 -32.15 -26.53
CA GLU A 687 8.57 -32.35 -27.50
C GLU A 687 8.18 -31.07 -28.22
N ALA A 688 8.21 -29.94 -27.51
CA ALA A 688 7.93 -28.60 -28.09
C ALA A 688 9.10 -28.08 -28.95
N GLY A 689 10.25 -28.75 -28.96
CA GLY A 689 11.45 -28.34 -29.71
C GLY A 689 12.02 -26.99 -29.27
N LEU A 690 11.87 -26.67 -28.00
CA LEU A 690 12.39 -25.41 -27.45
C LEU A 690 13.93 -25.45 -27.37
N ARG A 691 14.55 -24.26 -27.51
CA ARG A 691 16.00 -24.10 -27.31
C ARG A 691 16.37 -24.46 -25.87
N THR A 692 17.38 -25.30 -25.71
CA THR A 692 17.90 -25.76 -24.40
C THR A 692 19.32 -25.32 -24.11
N ASP A 693 19.97 -24.63 -25.06
CA ASP A 693 21.30 -24.06 -24.84
C ASP A 693 21.22 -22.91 -23.84
N ILE A 694 22.11 -22.92 -22.86
CA ILE A 694 22.15 -21.96 -21.75
C ILE A 694 23.41 -21.13 -21.86
N ASP A 695 23.28 -19.80 -21.91
CA ASP A 695 24.39 -18.87 -21.98
C ASP A 695 24.89 -18.46 -20.58
N GLU A 696 23.97 -18.27 -19.61
CA GLU A 696 24.27 -17.95 -18.22
C GLU A 696 23.27 -18.61 -17.28
N VAL A 697 23.71 -18.90 -16.05
CA VAL A 697 22.87 -19.42 -14.95
C VAL A 697 22.90 -18.40 -13.82
N PHE A 698 21.73 -18.06 -13.28
CA PHE A 698 21.59 -17.23 -12.10
C PHE A 698 20.86 -18.00 -10.99
N VAL A 699 21.53 -18.16 -9.85
CA VAL A 699 20.98 -18.79 -8.65
C VAL A 699 20.75 -17.71 -7.62
N GLY A 700 19.51 -17.34 -7.39
CA GLY A 700 19.12 -16.32 -6.42
C GLY A 700 17.77 -15.69 -6.76
N SER A 701 17.00 -15.38 -5.75
CA SER A 701 15.76 -14.60 -5.81
C SER A 701 15.36 -14.17 -4.41
N CYS A 702 14.33 -13.35 -4.28
CA CYS A 702 13.77 -12.99 -2.98
C CYS A 702 13.30 -14.20 -2.15
N MET A 703 12.95 -15.29 -2.79
CA MET A 703 12.43 -16.52 -2.17
C MET A 703 13.45 -17.64 -2.07
N THR A 704 14.66 -17.50 -2.59
CA THR A 704 15.67 -18.55 -2.56
C THR A 704 16.19 -18.74 -1.14
N ASN A 705 15.84 -19.87 -0.52
CA ASN A 705 16.29 -20.18 0.84
C ASN A 705 17.73 -20.71 0.87
N ILE A 706 18.37 -20.61 2.02
CA ILE A 706 19.78 -21.01 2.22
C ILE A 706 20.02 -22.49 1.89
N GLY A 707 19.04 -23.35 2.10
CA GLY A 707 19.12 -24.78 1.77
C GLY A 707 19.36 -25.05 0.29
N LEU A 708 18.79 -24.23 -0.60
CA LEU A 708 19.01 -24.32 -2.05
C LEU A 708 20.46 -23.97 -2.43
N PHE A 709 21.04 -22.96 -1.81
CA PHE A 709 22.46 -22.60 -2.03
C PHE A 709 23.37 -23.72 -1.56
N ARG A 710 23.10 -24.31 -0.39
CA ARG A 710 23.84 -25.48 0.12
C ARG A 710 23.72 -26.66 -0.82
N ALA A 711 22.51 -26.98 -1.30
CA ALA A 711 22.30 -28.07 -2.26
C ALA A 711 23.03 -27.84 -3.59
N ASN A 712 22.99 -26.63 -4.13
CA ASN A 712 23.74 -26.28 -5.34
C ASN A 712 25.27 -26.44 -5.12
N ALA A 713 25.78 -25.99 -3.98
CA ALA A 713 27.19 -26.12 -3.65
C ALA A 713 27.61 -27.59 -3.55
N GLU A 714 26.79 -28.47 -2.97
CA GLU A 714 27.08 -29.92 -2.90
C GLU A 714 27.06 -30.57 -4.29
N VAL A 715 26.15 -30.20 -5.18
CA VAL A 715 26.13 -30.69 -6.56
C VAL A 715 27.38 -30.26 -7.33
N LEU A 716 27.84 -29.01 -7.12
CA LEU A 716 29.04 -28.50 -7.81
C LEU A 716 30.36 -28.92 -7.16
N ARG A 717 30.32 -29.53 -5.96
CA ARG A 717 31.51 -29.88 -5.21
C ARG A 717 32.38 -30.87 -5.98
N GLY A 718 33.60 -30.47 -6.32
CA GLY A 718 34.58 -31.28 -7.01
C GLY A 718 34.50 -31.28 -8.54
N GLU A 719 33.49 -30.59 -9.12
CA GLU A 719 33.36 -30.47 -10.59
C GLU A 719 34.33 -29.46 -11.21
N GLY A 720 34.98 -28.65 -10.38
CA GLY A 720 35.92 -27.63 -10.86
C GLY A 720 35.18 -26.40 -11.48
N GLN A 721 35.80 -25.82 -12.49
CA GLN A 721 35.22 -24.67 -13.17
C GLN A 721 34.11 -25.12 -14.15
N VAL A 722 32.92 -24.59 -14.03
CA VAL A 722 31.83 -24.82 -14.99
C VAL A 722 32.04 -23.99 -16.27
N ASP A 723 31.64 -24.53 -17.40
CA ASP A 723 31.79 -23.88 -18.70
C ASP A 723 30.81 -22.71 -18.91
N THR A 724 29.61 -22.82 -18.29
CA THR A 724 28.58 -21.79 -18.35
C THR A 724 28.77 -20.77 -17.22
N LYS A 725 28.64 -19.49 -17.51
CA LYS A 725 28.76 -18.42 -16.52
C LYS A 725 27.68 -18.59 -15.44
N LEU A 726 28.14 -18.71 -14.19
CA LEU A 726 27.27 -18.91 -13.02
C LEU A 726 27.31 -17.70 -12.09
N TRP A 727 26.12 -17.19 -11.79
CA TRP A 727 25.92 -16.15 -10.79
C TRP A 727 25.25 -16.75 -9.57
N ILE A 728 25.78 -16.49 -8.38
CA ILE A 728 25.19 -16.89 -7.11
C ILE A 728 24.96 -15.63 -6.28
N CYS A 729 23.70 -15.38 -5.91
CA CYS A 729 23.31 -14.18 -5.20
C CYS A 729 22.39 -14.52 -4.00
N PRO A 730 22.96 -14.69 -2.80
CA PRO A 730 22.16 -14.86 -1.60
C PRO A 730 21.25 -13.64 -1.33
N PRO A 731 20.00 -13.84 -0.87
CA PRO A 731 19.04 -12.74 -0.73
C PRO A 731 19.35 -11.81 0.45
N THR A 732 20.14 -12.25 1.41
CA THR A 732 20.47 -11.45 2.60
C THR A 732 21.94 -11.56 2.99
N LYS A 733 22.44 -10.58 3.72
CA LYS A 733 23.76 -10.63 4.36
C LYS A 733 23.88 -11.76 5.41
N MET A 734 22.76 -12.16 6.00
CA MET A 734 22.72 -13.33 6.90
C MET A 734 23.10 -14.59 6.14
N ASP A 735 22.45 -14.83 4.99
CA ASP A 735 22.70 -16.02 4.17
C ASP A 735 24.13 -16.02 3.63
N GLU A 736 24.61 -14.88 3.13
CA GLU A 736 25.99 -14.71 2.66
C GLU A 736 27.00 -15.05 3.78
N LYS A 737 26.80 -14.50 4.98
CA LYS A 737 27.64 -14.76 6.15
C LYS A 737 27.66 -16.25 6.50
N THR A 738 26.48 -16.85 6.65
CA THR A 738 26.37 -18.27 7.03
C THR A 738 27.01 -19.18 5.99
N LEU A 739 26.73 -18.97 4.70
CA LEU A 739 27.33 -19.76 3.62
C LEU A 739 28.85 -19.59 3.55
N THR A 740 29.37 -18.39 3.87
CA THR A 740 30.81 -18.14 3.95
C THR A 740 31.46 -18.88 5.12
N GLU A 741 30.85 -18.82 6.32
CA GLU A 741 31.32 -19.48 7.52
C GLU A 741 31.29 -21.02 7.37
N GLU A 742 30.32 -21.55 6.64
CA GLU A 742 30.20 -22.98 6.31
C GLU A 742 31.13 -23.40 5.15
N GLY A 743 31.79 -22.48 4.48
CA GLY A 743 32.71 -22.76 3.37
C GLY A 743 32.03 -23.04 2.02
N TYR A 744 30.76 -22.70 1.87
CA TYR A 744 30.02 -22.83 0.62
C TYR A 744 30.17 -21.62 -0.31
N TYR A 745 30.43 -20.46 0.26
CA TYR A 745 30.50 -19.17 -0.46
C TYR A 745 31.85 -18.53 -0.20
N SER A 746 32.83 -18.81 -1.06
CA SER A 746 34.20 -18.32 -0.93
C SER A 746 34.81 -17.93 -2.29
#